data_d9ea51a5ee302499c34ea5a80f557d89
#
_entry.id   d9ea51a5ee302499c34ea5a80f557d89
#
_cell.length_a   1.000
_cell.length_b   1.000
_cell.length_c   1.000
_cell.angle_alpha   90.00
_cell.angle_beta   90.00
_cell.angle_gamma   90.00
#
_symmetry.space_group_name_H-M   'P 1'
#
loop_
_entity.id
_entity.type
_entity.pdbx_description
1 polymer ?
#
loop_
_entity_poly.entity_id
_entity_poly.type
_entity_poly.pdbx_seq_one_letter_code
_entity_poly.pdbx_strand_id
1 'polypeptide(L)'
;MKDFNSLFSSIKLPLYGVRLPEFNIESRLKKQYGLKEESSNYDFLMQICRANFKKLNIAKEDFPKYSDRVKYELETIKELGFLDYILLVWTVINYCNENSIPVGLGRGSAAGSLILYLLGVTKVDPIKYELFFERFISKIRAKKQVVDGITYLDGSLMCDVDIDICYYNRHKVIKYLDQLFSGRTSKILTLTTLSGKILIKECGKIIDEKPESEMNEVSSLIPKTFGQVMDLKQAYAEVPDLQAWCDNNPRAYKTALKLRNLIKNKSVHASGMMLSYHPIDQSCPTELTSDKEQVSSYDMNWVSIFNVKLDLLGLRSVSIVDRVCKLINIKTSDIDFNDPIIYQQLQDFKTPHGCFQIEAETNFKVCKKVKPKNLEELSAVLALARPGALEFVDQYANFTNNNQYEGIHEFFDSVLSGSGGVALYQEQLMKMSNKIGFTLDEAEVLRRIVGKKKVEEAKKWQEKIKDKIKENNLAPEIGDILWRILENSANYSFNKSHSMSYAALAACTVYLKFKHPKEFFLALLEMTKHEPAPLEEISKIQKELRHFGVTLLGPHILKSDTDFSIQGNDIRFGLSSIKGISEKTMEKLKLFKSEQSSKFEVFQAAKEVGLSIGVLSALIQAGALDGFSVSRSRVVLEAQLWNVLSEKEKVLAMQYGPECGNDLLKTVKKLSETKNENSKLLIKETRLVTIKKKYDLYLKIYQQNNKSESFANWYYENKLLGYSYNNTLIDIFHPKMPSLVSTAQISELGNNSIVYLVGKVEEASEWTSKNEKKTKVFKMIVSDEFGSIPVLTFNDKIEFNKSSNGDKLPEKEDIVIVKATKKQDCLFGDSIGIQTLKIYTKLSELKEKNLDNQE
;
A
#
# COMPACT_ATOMS: atom_id res chain seq x y z
N MET A 1 8.00 24.40 45.02
CA MET A 1 6.81 23.98 44.23
C MET A 1 6.21 25.23 43.63
N LYS A 2 6.11 25.34 42.31
CA LYS A 2 5.28 26.39 41.72
C LYS A 2 3.84 26.17 42.19
N ASP A 3 3.17 27.21 42.65
CA ASP A 3 1.80 27.16 43.04
C ASP A 3 0.95 26.63 41.88
N PHE A 4 0.05 25.70 42.16
CA PHE A 4 -0.82 25.10 41.18
C PHE A 4 -1.58 26.16 40.36
N ASN A 5 -2.07 27.22 41.01
CA ASN A 5 -2.78 28.31 40.34
C ASN A 5 -1.87 29.05 39.34
N SER A 6 -0.60 29.26 39.69
CA SER A 6 0.34 29.92 38.79
C SER A 6 0.69 29.03 37.56
N LEU A 7 0.74 27.74 37.78
CA LEU A 7 0.93 26.77 36.70
C LEU A 7 -0.30 26.72 35.75
N PHE A 8 -1.49 26.73 36.35
CA PHE A 8 -2.74 26.68 35.60
C PHE A 8 -2.97 27.98 34.80
N SER A 9 -2.65 29.14 35.39
CA SER A 9 -2.76 30.45 34.74
C SER A 9 -1.77 30.64 33.56
N SER A 10 -0.73 29.82 33.47
CA SER A 10 0.21 29.85 32.33
C SER A 10 -0.28 29.15 31.06
N ILE A 11 -1.35 28.36 31.15
CA ILE A 11 -1.94 27.64 30.02
C ILE A 11 -2.63 28.64 29.07
N LYS A 12 -2.25 28.62 27.80
CA LYS A 12 -2.82 29.50 26.77
C LYS A 12 -3.62 28.66 25.77
N LEU A 13 -4.93 28.65 25.92
CA LEU A 13 -5.86 27.99 25.02
C LEU A 13 -6.60 29.02 24.17
N PRO A 14 -6.78 28.80 22.86
CA PRO A 14 -7.63 29.62 22.02
C PRO A 14 -9.10 29.30 22.30
N LEU A 15 -9.71 30.01 23.28
CA LEU A 15 -11.08 29.78 23.77
C LEU A 15 -12.16 29.94 22.67
N TYR A 16 -11.85 30.66 21.61
CA TYR A 16 -12.80 31.02 20.55
C TYR A 16 -12.63 30.20 19.25
N GLY A 17 -11.73 29.22 19.25
CA GLY A 17 -11.46 28.41 18.09
C GLY A 17 -9.96 28.38 17.72
N VAL A 18 -9.66 28.08 16.47
CA VAL A 18 -8.30 28.01 15.96
C VAL A 18 -7.80 29.42 15.61
N ARG A 19 -6.70 29.82 16.22
CA ARG A 19 -5.92 30.98 15.80
C ARG A 19 -4.73 30.47 14.96
N LEU A 20 -4.59 31.01 13.74
CA LEU A 20 -3.45 30.67 12.90
C LEU A 20 -2.17 31.27 13.48
N PRO A 21 -1.02 30.55 13.46
CA PRO A 21 0.25 31.14 13.82
C PRO A 21 0.56 32.36 12.97
N GLU A 22 1.18 33.37 13.57
CA GLU A 22 1.72 34.48 12.80
C GLU A 22 2.79 33.97 11.85
N PHE A 23 2.61 34.27 10.58
CA PHE A 23 3.44 33.78 9.52
C PHE A 23 3.83 34.93 8.60
N ASN A 24 5.13 35.20 8.51
CA ASN A 24 5.68 36.21 7.64
C ASN A 24 6.53 35.54 6.56
N ILE A 25 6.24 35.90 5.31
CA ILE A 25 7.05 35.43 4.17
C ILE A 25 8.46 36.04 4.29
N GLU A 26 9.47 35.22 4.06
CA GLU A 26 10.88 35.63 4.08
C GLU A 26 11.14 36.80 3.11
N SER A 27 11.92 37.81 3.54
CA SER A 27 12.29 38.97 2.73
C SER A 27 12.94 38.57 1.39
N ARG A 28 13.70 37.46 1.37
CA ARG A 28 14.28 36.89 0.16
C ARG A 28 13.23 36.55 -0.88
N LEU A 29 12.14 35.89 -0.47
CA LEU A 29 11.06 35.49 -1.37
C LEU A 29 10.26 36.70 -1.87
N LYS A 30 9.98 37.67 -0.99
CA LYS A 30 9.32 38.94 -1.40
C LYS A 30 10.13 39.62 -2.49
N LYS A 31 11.45 39.78 -2.32
CA LYS A 31 12.35 40.36 -3.32
C LYS A 31 12.36 39.61 -4.64
N GLN A 32 12.34 38.27 -4.60
CA GLN A 32 12.29 37.42 -5.79
C GLN A 32 11.07 37.71 -6.67
N TYR A 33 9.93 38.08 -6.05
CA TYR A 33 8.72 38.44 -6.75
C TYR A 33 8.58 39.96 -6.97
N GLY A 34 9.63 40.76 -6.76
CA GLY A 34 9.66 42.20 -6.99
C GLY A 34 8.88 43.02 -5.96
N LEU A 35 8.69 42.48 -4.77
CA LEU A 35 7.99 43.13 -3.66
C LEU A 35 8.97 43.73 -2.65
N LYS A 36 8.54 44.76 -1.95
CA LYS A 36 9.27 45.36 -0.83
C LYS A 36 9.11 44.49 0.41
N GLU A 37 9.99 44.65 1.38
CA GLU A 37 9.99 43.87 2.60
C GLU A 37 8.73 44.07 3.44
N GLU A 38 8.23 45.29 3.49
CA GLU A 38 7.01 45.69 4.19
C GLU A 38 5.71 45.24 3.47
N SER A 39 5.78 44.68 2.25
CA SER A 39 4.59 44.25 1.52
C SER A 39 3.83 43.17 2.30
N SER A 40 2.50 43.24 2.28
CA SER A 40 1.63 42.33 3.00
C SER A 40 1.68 40.88 2.43
N ASN A 41 1.28 39.90 3.23
CA ASN A 41 1.06 38.53 2.75
C ASN A 41 0.05 38.44 1.61
N TYR A 42 -0.96 39.32 1.60
CA TYR A 42 -1.94 39.41 0.51
C TYR A 42 -1.29 39.87 -0.80
N ASP A 43 -0.44 40.91 -0.74
CA ASP A 43 0.27 41.41 -1.92
C ASP A 43 1.19 40.33 -2.47
N PHE A 44 1.83 39.56 -1.59
CA PHE A 44 2.68 38.45 -1.98
C PHE A 44 1.88 37.35 -2.68
N LEU A 45 0.74 36.89 -2.11
CA LEU A 45 -0.12 35.91 -2.75
C LEU A 45 -0.63 36.40 -4.13
N MET A 46 -1.08 37.62 -4.22
CA MET A 46 -1.50 38.22 -5.48
C MET A 46 -0.38 38.18 -6.52
N GLN A 47 0.83 38.56 -6.12
CA GLN A 47 1.96 38.64 -7.05
C GLN A 47 2.38 37.26 -7.57
N ILE A 48 2.39 36.23 -6.72
CA ILE A 48 2.64 34.85 -7.17
C ILE A 48 1.56 34.40 -8.15
N CYS A 49 0.29 34.63 -7.81
CA CYS A 49 -0.82 34.27 -8.68
C CYS A 49 -0.71 34.97 -10.05
N ARG A 50 -0.40 36.28 -10.09
CA ARG A 50 -0.17 37.01 -11.33
C ARG A 50 0.99 36.44 -12.14
N ALA A 51 2.12 36.16 -11.49
CA ALA A 51 3.31 35.62 -12.15
C ALA A 51 3.04 34.23 -12.78
N ASN A 52 2.30 33.37 -12.11
CA ASN A 52 1.99 32.04 -12.59
C ASN A 52 0.80 32.01 -13.55
N PHE A 53 -0.18 32.90 -13.38
CA PHE A 53 -1.28 33.05 -14.33
C PHE A 53 -0.78 33.42 -15.74
N LYS A 54 0.24 34.29 -15.86
CA LYS A 54 0.87 34.65 -17.13
C LYS A 54 1.56 33.47 -17.83
N LYS A 55 1.90 32.38 -17.09
CA LYS A 55 2.51 31.19 -17.64
C LYS A 55 1.49 30.18 -18.16
N LEU A 56 0.21 30.36 -17.82
CA LEU A 56 -0.85 29.48 -18.31
C LEU A 56 -1.13 29.81 -19.78
N ASN A 57 -1.20 28.77 -20.60
CA ASN A 57 -1.59 28.90 -22.00
C ASN A 57 -3.12 28.85 -22.13
N ILE A 58 -3.78 29.97 -21.74
CA ILE A 58 -5.25 30.08 -21.72
C ILE A 58 -5.72 30.66 -23.07
N ALA A 59 -6.73 30.03 -23.67
CA ALA A 59 -7.38 30.59 -24.85
C ALA A 59 -8.01 31.97 -24.54
N LYS A 60 -7.99 32.90 -25.50
CA LYS A 60 -8.49 34.25 -25.28
C LYS A 60 -9.95 34.30 -24.82
N GLU A 61 -10.76 33.38 -25.32
CA GLU A 61 -12.18 33.23 -24.99
C GLU A 61 -12.41 32.76 -23.54
N ASP A 62 -11.50 31.98 -22.99
CA ASP A 62 -11.58 31.46 -21.61
C ASP A 62 -10.97 32.40 -20.56
N PHE A 63 -10.17 33.39 -21.00
CA PHE A 63 -9.49 34.34 -20.11
C PHE A 63 -10.40 34.98 -19.06
N PRO A 64 -11.61 35.51 -19.41
CA PRO A 64 -12.52 36.09 -18.41
C PRO A 64 -12.89 35.09 -17.32
N LYS A 65 -13.21 33.83 -17.68
CA LYS A 65 -13.59 32.78 -16.75
C LYS A 65 -12.50 32.49 -15.71
N TYR A 66 -11.25 32.40 -16.14
CA TYR A 66 -10.12 32.25 -15.24
C TYR A 66 -9.87 33.48 -14.37
N SER A 67 -9.93 34.69 -14.96
CA SER A 67 -9.70 35.92 -14.24
C SER A 67 -10.74 36.15 -13.14
N ASP A 68 -12.02 35.93 -13.45
CA ASP A 68 -13.11 36.11 -12.48
C ASP A 68 -13.03 35.07 -11.36
N ARG A 69 -12.64 33.83 -11.67
CA ARG A 69 -12.42 32.80 -10.70
C ARG A 69 -11.26 33.12 -9.74
N VAL A 70 -10.14 33.66 -10.23
CA VAL A 70 -9.02 34.12 -9.39
C VAL A 70 -9.46 35.21 -8.44
N LYS A 71 -10.19 36.23 -8.93
CA LYS A 71 -10.71 37.32 -8.08
C LYS A 71 -11.62 36.80 -7.00
N TYR A 72 -12.60 35.98 -7.37
CA TYR A 72 -13.56 35.39 -6.45
C TYR A 72 -12.88 34.56 -5.34
N GLU A 73 -11.93 33.71 -5.71
CA GLU A 73 -11.21 32.89 -4.74
C GLU A 73 -10.32 33.71 -3.81
N LEU A 74 -9.57 34.71 -4.34
CA LEU A 74 -8.74 35.60 -3.52
C LEU A 74 -9.56 36.40 -2.53
N GLU A 75 -10.70 36.99 -2.96
CA GLU A 75 -11.60 37.71 -2.08
C GLU A 75 -12.17 36.81 -0.99
N THR A 76 -12.59 35.59 -1.34
CA THR A 76 -13.13 34.62 -0.39
C THR A 76 -12.09 34.17 0.64
N ILE A 77 -10.87 33.88 0.20
CA ILE A 77 -9.75 33.48 1.09
C ILE A 77 -9.44 34.61 2.08
N LYS A 78 -9.40 35.87 1.59
CA LYS A 78 -9.17 37.04 2.43
C LYS A 78 -10.33 37.29 3.41
N GLU A 79 -11.57 37.27 2.93
CA GLU A 79 -12.77 37.48 3.72
C GLU A 79 -12.88 36.48 4.88
N LEU A 80 -12.55 35.24 4.63
CA LEU A 80 -12.67 34.15 5.60
C LEU A 80 -11.44 33.99 6.51
N GLY A 81 -10.34 34.70 6.25
CA GLY A 81 -9.13 34.63 7.08
C GLY A 81 -8.22 33.45 6.81
N PHE A 82 -8.32 32.81 5.64
CA PHE A 82 -7.46 31.66 5.27
C PHE A 82 -6.14 32.04 4.59
N LEU A 83 -5.82 33.32 4.47
CA LEU A 83 -4.65 33.80 3.74
C LEU A 83 -3.35 33.16 4.21
N ASP A 84 -3.08 33.23 5.51
CA ASP A 84 -1.84 32.71 6.09
C ASP A 84 -1.77 31.18 6.02
N TYR A 85 -2.91 30.50 6.12
CA TYR A 85 -2.97 29.05 5.91
C TYR A 85 -2.60 28.65 4.48
N ILE A 86 -3.11 29.33 3.48
CA ILE A 86 -2.78 29.07 2.06
C ILE A 86 -1.30 29.35 1.79
N LEU A 87 -0.76 30.43 2.37
CA LEU A 87 0.66 30.73 2.25
C LEU A 87 1.56 29.75 3.00
N LEU A 88 1.11 29.23 4.14
CA LEU A 88 1.80 28.16 4.86
C LEU A 88 1.91 26.91 3.99
N VAL A 89 0.81 26.48 3.36
CA VAL A 89 0.79 25.36 2.43
C VAL A 89 1.75 25.60 1.26
N TRP A 90 1.69 26.81 0.66
CA TRP A 90 2.63 27.19 -0.40
C TRP A 90 4.09 27.14 0.05
N THR A 91 4.39 27.59 1.28
CA THR A 91 5.76 27.54 1.81
C THR A 91 6.29 26.12 1.92
N VAL A 92 5.46 25.16 2.30
CA VAL A 92 5.82 23.74 2.30
C VAL A 92 6.15 23.27 0.88
N ILE A 93 5.30 23.60 -0.09
CA ILE A 93 5.51 23.23 -1.50
C ILE A 93 6.78 23.90 -2.06
N ASN A 94 6.99 25.19 -1.75
CA ASN A 94 8.18 25.91 -2.18
C ASN A 94 9.45 25.30 -1.62
N TYR A 95 9.46 24.96 -0.31
CA TYR A 95 10.57 24.24 0.30
C TYR A 95 10.84 22.90 -0.39
N CYS A 96 9.80 22.15 -0.71
CA CYS A 96 9.93 20.89 -1.45
C CYS A 96 10.58 21.12 -2.83
N ASN A 97 10.13 22.14 -3.56
CA ASN A 97 10.67 22.48 -4.89
C ASN A 97 12.14 22.91 -4.81
N GLU A 98 12.50 23.78 -3.88
CA GLU A 98 13.88 24.26 -3.68
C GLU A 98 14.85 23.11 -3.28
N ASN A 99 14.35 22.11 -2.56
CA ASN A 99 15.13 20.97 -2.11
C ASN A 99 14.97 19.70 -2.96
N SER A 100 14.35 19.81 -4.15
CA SER A 100 14.09 18.69 -5.06
C SER A 100 13.37 17.52 -4.38
N ILE A 101 12.44 17.83 -3.49
CA ILE A 101 11.56 16.86 -2.82
C ILE A 101 10.27 16.73 -3.64
N PRO A 102 9.99 15.58 -4.25
CA PRO A 102 8.80 15.38 -5.05
C PRO A 102 7.52 15.48 -4.22
N VAL A 103 6.51 16.12 -4.81
CA VAL A 103 5.16 16.22 -4.24
C VAL A 103 4.13 15.65 -5.21
N GLY A 104 2.99 15.21 -4.69
CA GLY A 104 1.88 14.68 -5.47
C GLY A 104 1.21 15.74 -6.37
N LEU A 105 0.25 15.28 -7.17
CA LEU A 105 -0.46 16.11 -8.14
C LEU A 105 -1.69 16.81 -7.56
N GLY A 106 -1.93 16.64 -6.28
CA GLY A 106 -3.07 17.16 -5.52
C GLY A 106 -3.90 16.05 -4.90
N ARG A 107 -4.73 16.42 -3.95
CA ARG A 107 -5.56 15.49 -3.19
C ARG A 107 -6.77 16.19 -2.59
N GLY A 108 -7.84 15.44 -2.32
CA GLY A 108 -9.01 15.95 -1.62
C GLY A 108 -9.77 17.01 -2.40
N SER A 109 -10.37 17.95 -1.70
CA SER A 109 -11.11 19.06 -2.29
C SER A 109 -10.22 20.24 -2.75
N ALA A 110 -8.96 20.26 -2.33
CA ALA A 110 -8.02 21.32 -2.65
C ALA A 110 -7.81 21.51 -4.16
N ALA A 111 -7.91 20.45 -4.96
CA ALA A 111 -7.82 20.54 -6.41
C ALA A 111 -8.99 21.31 -7.07
N GLY A 112 -10.03 21.68 -6.32
CA GLY A 112 -11.09 22.58 -6.77
C GLY A 112 -10.70 24.06 -6.76
N SER A 113 -9.53 24.43 -6.21
CA SER A 113 -9.05 25.83 -6.13
C SER A 113 -8.09 26.17 -7.26
N LEU A 114 -8.40 27.22 -8.00
CA LEU A 114 -7.53 27.80 -9.02
C LEU A 114 -6.30 28.49 -8.37
N ILE A 115 -6.47 29.08 -7.19
CA ILE A 115 -5.34 29.65 -6.43
C ILE A 115 -4.33 28.56 -6.06
N LEU A 116 -4.75 27.41 -5.54
CA LEU A 116 -3.84 26.31 -5.21
C LEU A 116 -3.17 25.72 -6.47
N TYR A 117 -3.87 25.70 -7.60
CA TYR A 117 -3.29 25.33 -8.88
C TYR A 117 -2.21 26.34 -9.34
N LEU A 118 -2.47 27.64 -9.26
CA LEU A 118 -1.48 28.68 -9.55
C LEU A 118 -0.28 28.66 -8.59
N LEU A 119 -0.50 28.32 -7.35
CA LEU A 119 0.57 28.13 -6.35
C LEU A 119 1.37 26.83 -6.56
N GLY A 120 0.95 25.96 -7.46
CA GLY A 120 1.58 24.68 -7.72
C GLY A 120 1.37 23.62 -6.63
N VAL A 121 0.42 23.83 -5.73
CA VAL A 121 -0.02 22.86 -4.71
C VAL A 121 -0.76 21.72 -5.36
N THR A 122 -1.60 22.01 -6.35
CA THR A 122 -2.28 21.02 -7.20
C THR A 122 -1.85 21.17 -8.65
N LYS A 123 -2.01 20.11 -9.46
CA LYS A 123 -1.54 20.07 -10.85
C LYS A 123 -2.65 19.82 -11.85
N VAL A 124 -3.87 19.69 -11.40
CA VAL A 124 -5.08 19.51 -12.24
C VAL A 124 -5.79 20.85 -12.34
N ASP A 125 -6.07 21.29 -13.55
CA ASP A 125 -6.74 22.56 -13.82
C ASP A 125 -8.22 22.48 -13.42
N PRO A 126 -8.66 23.22 -12.39
CA PRO A 126 -10.03 23.14 -11.89
C PRO A 126 -11.06 23.72 -12.87
N ILE A 127 -10.67 24.64 -13.75
CA ILE A 127 -11.59 25.23 -14.74
C ILE A 127 -11.84 24.26 -15.88
N LYS A 128 -10.78 23.65 -16.40
CA LYS A 128 -10.85 22.65 -17.47
C LYS A 128 -11.74 21.45 -17.11
N TYR A 129 -11.66 21.00 -15.87
CA TYR A 129 -12.39 19.80 -15.41
C TYR A 129 -13.65 20.13 -14.58
N GLU A 130 -14.10 21.39 -14.57
CA GLU A 130 -15.29 21.86 -13.86
C GLU A 130 -15.32 21.46 -12.37
N LEU A 131 -14.19 21.73 -11.68
CA LEU A 131 -14.07 21.50 -10.23
C LEU A 131 -14.47 22.77 -9.48
N PHE A 132 -15.22 22.63 -8.38
CA PHE A 132 -15.80 23.74 -7.66
C PHE A 132 -14.99 24.16 -6.44
N PHE A 133 -14.70 25.46 -6.33
CA PHE A 133 -14.04 26.05 -5.18
C PHE A 133 -14.88 25.94 -3.90
N GLU A 134 -16.19 26.07 -4.01
CA GLU A 134 -17.15 25.98 -2.91
C GLU A 134 -17.15 24.61 -2.24
N ARG A 135 -16.70 23.56 -2.97
CA ARG A 135 -16.45 22.23 -2.40
C ARG A 135 -15.21 22.24 -1.48
N PHE A 136 -14.24 23.08 -1.76
CA PHE A 136 -13.04 23.27 -0.94
C PHE A 136 -13.27 24.29 0.17
N ILE A 137 -13.64 25.53 -0.17
CA ILE A 137 -13.98 26.62 0.76
C ILE A 137 -15.36 27.15 0.41
N SER A 138 -16.31 27.09 1.36
CA SER A 138 -17.64 27.65 1.23
C SER A 138 -17.84 28.79 2.23
N LYS A 139 -18.36 29.92 1.78
CA LYS A 139 -18.64 31.13 2.61
C LYS A 139 -19.69 30.86 3.68
N ILE A 140 -20.66 30.02 3.36
CA ILE A 140 -21.72 29.66 4.34
C ILE A 140 -21.19 28.67 5.39
N ARG A 141 -20.27 27.85 5.01
CA ARG A 141 -19.72 26.80 5.86
C ARG A 141 -18.62 27.30 6.78
N ALA A 142 -17.69 28.07 6.26
CA ALA A 142 -16.55 28.56 7.01
C ALA A 142 -17.03 29.64 8.02
N LYS A 143 -16.83 29.34 9.31
CA LYS A 143 -17.19 30.29 10.39
C LYS A 143 -15.92 30.89 10.97
N LYS A 144 -15.94 32.21 11.11
CA LYS A 144 -14.94 32.95 11.87
C LYS A 144 -15.62 33.84 12.88
N GLN A 145 -14.91 34.16 13.94
CA GLN A 145 -15.28 35.23 14.84
C GLN A 145 -14.07 36.12 15.10
N VAL A 146 -14.33 37.40 15.31
CA VAL A 146 -13.29 38.37 15.63
C VAL A 146 -13.53 38.82 17.06
N VAL A 147 -12.53 38.60 17.94
CA VAL A 147 -12.58 39.03 19.34
C VAL A 147 -11.33 39.83 19.60
N ASP A 148 -11.50 41.06 20.08
CA ASP A 148 -10.41 42.05 20.34
C ASP A 148 -9.45 42.20 19.14
N GLY A 149 -9.99 42.23 17.92
CA GLY A 149 -9.24 42.37 16.67
C GLY A 149 -8.52 41.06 16.20
N ILE A 150 -8.64 39.98 16.93
CA ILE A 150 -8.05 38.68 16.60
C ILE A 150 -9.08 37.80 15.91
N THR A 151 -8.71 37.23 14.78
CA THR A 151 -9.55 36.28 14.04
C THR A 151 -9.37 34.87 14.55
N TYR A 152 -10.47 34.23 14.91
CA TYR A 152 -10.53 32.80 15.27
C TYR A 152 -11.39 32.05 14.24
N LEU A 153 -10.95 30.86 13.86
CA LEU A 153 -11.61 30.00 12.88
C LEU A 153 -12.25 28.81 13.60
N ASP A 154 -13.37 28.32 13.09
CA ASP A 154 -13.94 27.04 13.53
C ASP A 154 -13.11 25.91 12.94
N GLY A 155 -12.31 25.26 13.77
CA GLY A 155 -11.39 24.20 13.33
C GLY A 155 -12.09 23.00 12.69
N SER A 156 -13.34 22.70 13.10
CA SER A 156 -14.14 21.63 12.51
C SER A 156 -14.65 21.94 11.09
N LEU A 157 -14.59 23.21 10.71
CA LEU A 157 -15.07 23.75 9.43
C LEU A 157 -13.94 24.33 8.57
N MET A 158 -12.70 24.28 9.03
CA MET A 158 -11.54 24.69 8.24
C MET A 158 -11.44 23.89 6.94
N CYS A 159 -10.87 24.54 5.94
CA CYS A 159 -10.44 23.82 4.74
C CYS A 159 -9.23 22.94 5.07
N ASP A 160 -9.17 21.76 4.49
CA ASP A 160 -8.09 20.78 4.67
C ASP A 160 -7.31 20.65 3.36
N VAL A 161 -5.99 20.87 3.43
CA VAL A 161 -5.08 20.70 2.29
C VAL A 161 -4.11 19.58 2.64
N ASP A 162 -4.43 18.40 2.18
CA ASP A 162 -3.54 17.24 2.25
C ASP A 162 -2.39 17.40 1.24
N ILE A 163 -1.16 17.13 1.65
CA ILE A 163 0.03 17.18 0.80
C ILE A 163 0.63 15.78 0.71
N ASP A 164 0.57 15.19 -0.47
CA ASP A 164 1.29 13.97 -0.78
C ASP A 164 2.76 14.31 -1.05
N ILE A 165 3.68 13.68 -0.31
CA ILE A 165 5.12 13.93 -0.39
C ILE A 165 5.84 12.62 -0.68
N CYS A 166 6.98 12.69 -1.36
CA CYS A 166 7.88 11.57 -1.54
C CYS A 166 8.15 10.83 -0.20
N TYR A 167 7.91 9.54 -0.18
CA TYR A 167 8.01 8.70 1.01
C TYR A 167 9.37 8.84 1.73
N TYR A 168 10.46 8.84 0.97
CA TYR A 168 11.82 8.94 1.52
C TYR A 168 12.15 10.28 2.17
N ASN A 169 11.55 11.38 1.69
CA ASN A 169 11.95 12.74 2.07
C ASN A 169 10.95 13.44 3.00
N ARG A 170 9.83 12.80 3.32
CA ARG A 170 8.80 13.38 4.20
C ARG A 170 9.37 13.90 5.53
N HIS A 171 10.30 13.15 6.13
CA HIS A 171 10.94 13.53 7.38
C HIS A 171 11.70 14.88 7.32
N LYS A 172 12.24 15.24 6.14
CA LYS A 172 12.91 16.54 5.92
C LYS A 172 11.92 17.70 5.98
N VAL A 173 10.73 17.48 5.42
CA VAL A 173 9.65 18.49 5.43
C VAL A 173 9.12 18.69 6.85
N ILE A 174 8.94 17.63 7.62
CA ILE A 174 8.58 17.71 9.03
C ILE A 174 9.63 18.51 9.81
N LYS A 175 10.91 18.17 9.63
CA LYS A 175 12.02 18.90 10.30
C LYS A 175 12.06 20.38 9.90
N TYR A 176 11.79 20.71 8.66
CA TYR A 176 11.69 22.11 8.21
C TYR A 176 10.58 22.86 8.93
N LEU A 177 9.39 22.27 9.06
CA LEU A 177 8.28 22.89 9.80
C LEU A 177 8.59 23.03 11.29
N ASP A 178 9.25 22.05 11.91
CA ASP A 178 9.70 22.14 13.30
C ASP A 178 10.71 23.30 13.52
N GLN A 179 11.56 23.57 12.52
CA GLN A 179 12.47 24.72 12.56
C GLN A 179 11.76 26.04 12.34
N LEU A 180 10.84 26.09 11.36
CA LEU A 180 10.08 27.31 11.03
C LEU A 180 9.17 27.74 12.17
N PHE A 181 8.56 26.80 12.88
CA PHE A 181 7.64 27.01 14.00
C PHE A 181 8.18 26.43 15.30
N SER A 182 9.43 26.74 15.65
CA SER A 182 10.10 26.16 16.82
C SER A 182 9.24 26.21 18.09
N GLY A 183 9.05 25.03 18.72
CA GLY A 183 8.25 24.87 19.93
C GLY A 183 6.73 24.97 19.75
N ARG A 184 6.23 25.05 18.50
CA ARG A 184 4.79 25.18 18.18
C ARG A 184 4.24 24.02 17.35
N THR A 185 5.05 22.99 17.11
CA THR A 185 4.67 21.80 16.34
C THR A 185 4.76 20.54 17.19
N SER A 186 3.90 19.58 16.94
CA SER A 186 4.04 18.21 17.47
C SER A 186 3.35 17.20 16.56
N LYS A 187 3.70 15.92 16.72
CA LYS A 187 2.92 14.82 16.16
C LYS A 187 1.60 14.68 16.91
N ILE A 188 0.61 14.05 16.27
CA ILE A 188 -0.74 13.87 16.84
C ILE A 188 -0.90 12.45 17.37
N LEU A 189 -1.50 12.30 18.54
CA LEU A 189 -1.86 11.03 19.14
C LEU A 189 -2.98 10.35 18.35
N THR A 190 -2.86 9.05 18.18
CA THR A 190 -3.95 8.20 17.71
C THR A 190 -4.29 7.15 18.76
N LEU A 191 -5.56 7.07 19.11
CA LEU A 191 -6.10 6.10 20.04
C LEU A 191 -6.82 4.99 19.29
N THR A 192 -6.31 3.76 19.40
CA THR A 192 -6.96 2.59 18.82
C THR A 192 -7.86 1.96 19.86
N THR A 193 -9.17 1.90 19.58
CA THR A 193 -10.14 1.27 20.45
C THR A 193 -10.36 -0.20 20.11
N LEU A 194 -10.88 -0.95 21.08
CA LEU A 194 -11.25 -2.34 20.89
C LEU A 194 -12.48 -2.43 19.96
N SER A 195 -12.28 -2.96 18.76
CA SER A 195 -13.34 -3.18 17.77
C SER A 195 -14.10 -4.48 18.04
N GLY A 196 -15.31 -4.60 17.49
CA GLY A 196 -16.15 -5.79 17.64
C GLY A 196 -15.43 -7.10 17.32
N LYS A 197 -14.66 -7.17 16.24
CA LYS A 197 -13.88 -8.36 15.85
C LYS A 197 -12.82 -8.73 16.89
N ILE A 198 -12.08 -7.75 17.38
CA ILE A 198 -11.04 -7.96 18.38
C ILE A 198 -11.68 -8.38 19.71
N LEU A 199 -12.75 -7.70 20.12
CA LEU A 199 -13.42 -7.98 21.38
C LEU A 199 -13.92 -9.43 21.46
N ILE A 200 -14.70 -9.86 20.46
CA ILE A 200 -15.25 -11.21 20.47
C ILE A 200 -14.16 -12.27 20.43
N LYS A 201 -13.11 -12.05 19.61
CA LYS A 201 -11.98 -12.96 19.50
C LYS A 201 -11.21 -13.10 20.81
N GLU A 202 -10.79 -12.00 21.41
CA GLU A 202 -9.98 -12.04 22.63
C GLU A 202 -10.80 -12.50 23.84
N CYS A 203 -12.07 -12.08 23.96
CA CYS A 203 -12.92 -12.54 25.04
C CYS A 203 -13.24 -14.04 24.93
N GLY A 204 -13.50 -14.56 23.74
CA GLY A 204 -13.71 -15.99 23.53
C GLY A 204 -12.48 -16.81 23.89
N LYS A 205 -11.28 -16.35 23.50
CA LYS A 205 -10.01 -17.03 23.85
C LYS A 205 -9.72 -17.01 25.36
N ILE A 206 -9.93 -15.87 26.01
CA ILE A 206 -9.47 -15.67 27.41
C ILE A 206 -10.53 -16.12 28.42
N ILE A 207 -11.81 -15.87 28.16
CA ILE A 207 -12.90 -16.11 29.12
C ILE A 207 -13.47 -17.53 29.00
N ASP A 208 -13.63 -17.99 27.75
CA ASP A 208 -14.25 -19.29 27.46
C ASP A 208 -13.24 -20.30 26.87
N GLU A 209 -11.92 -19.96 26.92
CA GLU A 209 -10.77 -20.81 26.54
C GLU A 209 -10.89 -21.42 25.12
N LYS A 210 -11.55 -20.70 24.21
CA LYS A 210 -11.77 -21.16 22.84
C LYS A 210 -10.48 -21.15 22.00
N PRO A 211 -10.29 -22.12 21.11
CA PRO A 211 -9.13 -22.17 20.23
C PRO A 211 -9.13 -20.99 19.25
N GLU A 212 -7.93 -20.57 18.81
CA GLU A 212 -7.76 -19.43 17.92
C GLU A 212 -8.43 -19.63 16.57
N SER A 213 -8.47 -20.86 16.04
CA SER A 213 -9.16 -21.22 14.81
C SER A 213 -10.66 -20.90 14.88
N GLU A 214 -11.35 -21.40 15.92
CA GLU A 214 -12.77 -21.11 16.16
C GLU A 214 -13.01 -19.60 16.27
N MET A 215 -12.16 -18.89 17.00
CA MET A 215 -12.34 -17.46 17.21
C MET A 215 -12.02 -16.62 15.96
N ASN A 216 -11.19 -17.11 15.05
CA ASN A 216 -11.01 -16.49 13.73
C ASN A 216 -12.29 -16.57 12.89
N GLU A 217 -12.95 -17.75 12.88
CA GLU A 217 -14.22 -17.94 12.20
C GLU A 217 -15.31 -17.04 12.78
N VAL A 218 -15.52 -17.09 14.09
CA VAL A 218 -16.51 -16.26 14.79
C VAL A 218 -16.29 -14.76 14.54
N SER A 219 -15.05 -14.29 14.65
CA SER A 219 -14.74 -12.87 14.38
C SER A 219 -14.96 -12.48 12.92
N SER A 220 -14.85 -13.43 11.99
CA SER A 220 -15.11 -13.19 10.56
C SER A 220 -16.57 -12.93 10.27
N LEU A 221 -17.50 -13.48 11.09
CA LEU A 221 -18.94 -13.27 10.98
C LEU A 221 -19.35 -11.79 11.14
N ILE A 222 -18.53 -10.98 11.85
CA ILE A 222 -18.84 -9.56 12.02
C ILE A 222 -18.58 -8.83 10.70
N PRO A 223 -19.62 -8.21 10.09
CA PRO A 223 -19.47 -7.52 8.81
C PRO A 223 -18.56 -6.30 8.90
N LYS A 224 -18.02 -5.91 7.74
CA LYS A 224 -17.44 -4.58 7.54
C LYS A 224 -18.37 -3.79 6.63
N THR A 225 -18.77 -2.61 7.06
CA THR A 225 -19.57 -1.69 6.26
C THR A 225 -18.71 -0.48 5.92
N PHE A 226 -18.50 -0.21 4.65
CA PHE A 226 -17.61 0.87 4.17
C PHE A 226 -16.19 0.84 4.78
N GLY A 227 -15.64 -0.37 4.95
CA GLY A 227 -14.30 -0.56 5.53
C GLY A 227 -14.24 -0.52 7.06
N GLN A 228 -15.29 -0.10 7.73
CA GLN A 228 -15.38 -0.10 9.19
C GLN A 228 -16.00 -1.39 9.71
N VAL A 229 -15.44 -1.93 10.78
CA VAL A 229 -16.00 -3.09 11.47
C VAL A 229 -17.30 -2.69 12.14
N MET A 230 -18.38 -3.44 11.87
CA MET A 230 -19.68 -3.22 12.53
C MET A 230 -19.57 -3.28 14.05
N ASP A 231 -20.30 -2.44 14.74
CA ASP A 231 -20.37 -2.49 16.21
C ASP A 231 -20.86 -3.87 16.68
N LEU A 232 -20.27 -4.39 17.75
CA LEU A 232 -20.55 -5.75 18.22
C LEU A 232 -22.03 -5.96 18.61
N LYS A 233 -22.67 -4.93 19.19
CA LYS A 233 -24.08 -5.00 19.56
C LYS A 233 -24.99 -5.01 18.33
N GLN A 234 -24.63 -4.22 17.31
CA GLN A 234 -25.35 -4.21 16.04
C GLN A 234 -25.14 -5.53 15.30
N ALA A 235 -23.91 -6.05 15.24
CA ALA A 235 -23.61 -7.32 14.60
C ALA A 235 -24.36 -8.49 15.26
N TYR A 236 -24.46 -8.50 16.59
CA TYR A 236 -25.27 -9.47 17.32
C TYR A 236 -26.77 -9.43 16.90
N ALA A 237 -27.33 -8.25 16.67
CA ALA A 237 -28.72 -8.12 16.24
C ALA A 237 -28.98 -8.49 14.78
N GLU A 238 -27.97 -8.35 13.90
CA GLU A 238 -28.14 -8.49 12.44
C GLU A 238 -27.58 -9.81 11.88
N VAL A 239 -26.70 -10.52 12.62
CA VAL A 239 -26.04 -11.73 12.14
C VAL A 239 -26.43 -12.96 12.97
N PRO A 240 -27.36 -13.82 12.49
CA PRO A 240 -27.89 -14.95 13.25
C PRO A 240 -26.84 -15.92 13.77
N ASP A 241 -25.80 -16.23 12.96
CA ASP A 241 -24.74 -17.18 13.35
C ASP A 241 -23.88 -16.60 14.49
N LEU A 242 -23.60 -15.30 14.46
CA LEU A 242 -22.91 -14.61 15.54
C LEU A 242 -23.79 -14.56 16.81
N GLN A 243 -25.07 -14.29 16.65
CA GLN A 243 -26.03 -14.31 17.76
C GLN A 243 -26.05 -15.68 18.44
N ALA A 244 -26.18 -16.75 17.67
CA ALA A 244 -26.18 -18.11 18.21
C ALA A 244 -24.88 -18.44 18.98
N TRP A 245 -23.72 -18.03 18.44
CA TRP A 245 -22.46 -18.21 19.15
C TRP A 245 -22.43 -17.41 20.46
N CYS A 246 -22.85 -16.14 20.43
CA CYS A 246 -22.89 -15.27 21.62
C CYS A 246 -23.83 -15.79 22.72
N ASP A 247 -24.98 -16.35 22.33
CA ASP A 247 -25.96 -16.94 23.26
C ASP A 247 -25.43 -18.21 23.92
N ASN A 248 -24.61 -18.98 23.18
CA ASN A 248 -23.92 -20.17 23.70
C ASN A 248 -22.71 -19.82 24.57
N ASN A 249 -22.14 -18.60 24.41
CA ASN A 249 -20.94 -18.13 25.12
C ASN A 249 -21.22 -16.79 25.83
N PRO A 250 -22.21 -16.71 26.75
CA PRO A 250 -22.72 -15.46 27.30
C PRO A 250 -21.70 -14.71 28.15
N ARG A 251 -20.72 -15.42 28.75
CA ARG A 251 -19.65 -14.80 29.56
C ARG A 251 -18.72 -13.98 28.70
N ALA A 252 -18.21 -14.55 27.60
CA ALA A 252 -17.36 -13.84 26.64
C ALA A 252 -18.09 -12.66 26.03
N TYR A 253 -19.34 -12.84 25.57
CA TYR A 253 -20.12 -11.78 24.95
C TYR A 253 -20.41 -10.61 25.89
N LYS A 254 -20.89 -10.88 27.12
CA LYS A 254 -21.13 -9.83 28.12
C LYS A 254 -19.87 -9.08 28.51
N THR A 255 -18.74 -9.78 28.61
CA THR A 255 -17.44 -9.14 28.88
C THR A 255 -16.99 -8.27 27.69
N ALA A 256 -17.14 -8.77 26.47
CA ALA A 256 -16.83 -7.99 25.25
C ALA A 256 -17.65 -6.69 25.19
N LEU A 257 -18.94 -6.73 25.52
CA LEU A 257 -19.80 -5.54 25.59
C LEU A 257 -19.33 -4.50 26.63
N LYS A 258 -18.82 -4.96 27.80
CA LYS A 258 -18.29 -4.07 28.85
C LYS A 258 -16.98 -3.40 28.43
N LEU A 259 -16.15 -4.09 27.63
CA LEU A 259 -14.86 -3.58 27.13
C LEU A 259 -14.98 -2.74 25.86
N ARG A 260 -16.18 -2.60 25.31
CA ARG A 260 -16.43 -1.84 24.09
C ARG A 260 -15.98 -0.39 24.23
N ASN A 261 -15.32 0.10 23.17
CA ASN A 261 -14.78 1.47 23.08
C ASN A 261 -13.64 1.79 24.04
N LEU A 262 -13.15 0.83 24.83
CA LEU A 262 -11.93 1.07 25.61
C LEU A 262 -10.73 1.19 24.69
N ILE A 263 -9.78 2.03 25.10
CA ILE A 263 -8.53 2.24 24.37
C ILE A 263 -7.66 1.00 24.54
N LYS A 264 -7.25 0.43 23.42
CA LYS A 264 -6.32 -0.70 23.35
C LYS A 264 -4.87 -0.24 23.30
N ASN A 265 -4.55 0.66 22.36
CA ASN A 265 -3.20 1.15 22.12
C ASN A 265 -3.21 2.65 21.88
N LYS A 266 -2.10 3.28 22.25
CA LYS A 266 -1.69 4.60 21.81
C LYS A 266 -0.69 4.44 20.66
N SER A 267 -0.82 5.26 19.62
CA SER A 267 0.10 5.31 18.49
C SER A 267 0.21 6.75 17.98
N VAL A 268 1.14 7.00 17.09
CA VAL A 268 1.31 8.29 16.43
C VAL A 268 0.51 8.31 15.14
N HIS A 269 -0.16 9.43 14.86
CA HIS A 269 -0.88 9.62 13.60
C HIS A 269 0.08 9.54 12.42
N ALA A 270 -0.28 8.78 11.39
CA ALA A 270 0.62 8.47 10.29
C ALA A 270 1.04 9.70 9.45
N SER A 271 0.13 10.69 9.31
CA SER A 271 0.33 11.86 8.43
C SER A 271 0.21 13.19 9.16
N GLY A 272 -0.67 13.28 10.15
CA GLY A 272 -1.04 14.53 10.80
C GLY A 272 0.07 15.11 11.67
N MET A 273 0.28 16.41 11.50
CA MET A 273 1.14 17.25 12.33
C MET A 273 0.32 18.39 12.91
N MET A 274 0.43 18.62 14.20
CA MET A 274 -0.22 19.73 14.88
C MET A 274 0.66 20.97 14.79
N LEU A 275 0.06 22.10 14.48
CA LEU A 275 0.67 23.42 14.52
C LEU A 275 -0.17 24.33 15.40
N SER A 276 0.45 24.91 16.43
CA SER A 276 -0.20 25.78 17.43
C SER A 276 0.24 27.23 17.28
N TYR A 277 -0.68 28.16 17.58
CA TYR A 277 -0.33 29.56 17.72
C TYR A 277 0.56 29.81 18.96
N HIS A 278 0.24 29.19 20.08
CA HIS A 278 1.01 29.25 21.30
C HIS A 278 2.10 28.14 21.31
N PRO A 279 3.18 28.31 22.09
CA PRO A 279 4.10 27.21 22.38
C PRO A 279 3.34 25.94 22.86
N ILE A 280 3.77 24.78 22.39
CA ILE A 280 3.07 23.51 22.65
C ILE A 280 2.91 23.24 24.15
N ASP A 281 3.96 23.50 24.93
CA ASP A 281 3.98 23.33 26.39
C ASP A 281 2.95 24.17 27.15
N GLN A 282 2.42 25.23 26.50
CA GLN A 282 1.39 26.10 27.05
C GLN A 282 -0.02 25.77 26.52
N SER A 283 -0.13 25.02 25.45
CA SER A 283 -1.41 24.78 24.74
C SER A 283 -1.89 23.34 24.76
N CYS A 284 -0.97 22.37 24.95
CA CYS A 284 -1.30 20.95 24.87
C CYS A 284 -0.35 20.12 25.73
N PRO A 285 -0.88 19.17 26.54
CA PRO A 285 -0.03 18.16 27.16
C PRO A 285 0.66 17.32 26.07
N THR A 286 1.92 16.93 26.29
CA THR A 286 2.69 16.13 25.33
C THR A 286 3.32 14.93 26.00
N GLU A 287 3.56 13.91 25.21
CA GLU A 287 4.29 12.69 25.56
C GLU A 287 5.51 12.53 24.63
N LEU A 288 6.52 11.80 25.05
CA LEU A 288 7.65 11.42 24.20
C LEU A 288 7.51 9.96 23.78
N THR A 289 7.74 9.69 22.50
CA THR A 289 7.85 8.32 21.99
C THR A 289 9.16 7.66 22.42
N SER A 290 9.30 6.35 22.19
CA SER A 290 10.59 5.64 22.36
C SER A 290 11.75 6.31 21.61
N ASP A 291 11.44 6.92 20.46
CA ASP A 291 12.41 7.62 19.60
C ASP A 291 12.60 9.09 19.99
N LYS A 292 12.09 9.50 21.18
CA LYS A 292 12.14 10.86 21.72
C LYS A 292 11.44 11.92 20.86
N GLU A 293 10.47 11.53 20.06
CA GLU A 293 9.64 12.47 19.31
C GLU A 293 8.50 12.98 20.19
N GLN A 294 8.21 14.28 20.11
CA GLN A 294 7.11 14.90 20.84
C GLN A 294 5.77 14.61 20.17
N VAL A 295 4.81 14.10 20.94
CA VAL A 295 3.45 13.77 20.49
C VAL A 295 2.44 14.46 21.41
N SER A 296 1.41 15.08 20.85
CA SER A 296 0.30 15.64 21.61
C SER A 296 -0.41 14.54 22.40
N SER A 297 -0.83 14.81 23.64
CA SER A 297 -1.72 13.91 24.39
C SER A 297 -3.17 14.06 23.97
N TYR A 298 -3.48 14.98 23.08
CA TYR A 298 -4.78 15.12 22.42
C TYR A 298 -4.82 14.33 21.12
N ASP A 299 -5.90 13.63 20.86
CA ASP A 299 -6.17 13.00 19.58
C ASP A 299 -6.58 14.04 18.52
N MET A 300 -6.76 13.58 17.28
CA MET A 300 -7.12 14.42 16.14
C MET A 300 -8.38 15.26 16.38
N ASN A 301 -9.39 14.73 17.10
CA ASN A 301 -10.65 15.43 17.32
C ASN A 301 -10.45 16.66 18.21
N TRP A 302 -9.67 16.52 19.27
CA TRP A 302 -9.33 17.62 20.15
C TRP A 302 -8.35 18.60 19.54
N VAL A 303 -7.33 18.10 18.82
CA VAL A 303 -6.36 18.96 18.12
C VAL A 303 -7.07 19.91 17.14
N SER A 304 -8.01 19.40 16.36
CA SER A 304 -8.73 20.21 15.36
C SER A 304 -9.65 21.29 15.94
N ILE A 305 -9.95 21.26 17.23
CA ILE A 305 -10.74 22.33 17.87
C ILE A 305 -9.89 23.58 18.14
N PHE A 306 -8.62 23.38 18.51
CA PHE A 306 -7.77 24.46 19.03
C PHE A 306 -6.56 24.78 18.17
N ASN A 307 -6.16 23.88 17.30
CA ASN A 307 -4.91 23.97 16.55
C ASN A 307 -5.12 23.63 15.08
N VAL A 308 -4.16 24.00 14.25
CA VAL A 308 -4.12 23.61 12.85
C VAL A 308 -3.58 22.21 12.73
N LYS A 309 -4.26 21.37 11.97
CA LYS A 309 -3.77 20.07 11.52
C LYS A 309 -3.21 20.21 10.10
N LEU A 310 -2.00 19.78 9.89
CA LEU A 310 -1.36 19.67 8.57
C LEU A 310 -1.17 18.20 8.24
N ASP A 311 -1.76 17.74 7.14
CA ASP A 311 -1.60 16.36 6.67
C ASP A 311 -0.48 16.26 5.63
N LEU A 312 0.65 15.70 6.05
CA LEU A 312 1.82 15.43 5.22
C LEU A 312 1.92 13.92 4.98
N LEU A 313 1.44 13.47 3.84
CA LEU A 313 1.33 12.04 3.53
C LEU A 313 2.55 11.55 2.75
N GLY A 314 3.24 10.56 3.26
CA GLY A 314 4.31 9.87 2.52
C GLY A 314 3.70 8.90 1.51
N LEU A 315 3.71 9.24 0.22
CA LEU A 315 3.14 8.43 -0.84
C LEU A 315 4.22 7.75 -1.68
N ARG A 316 4.25 6.41 -1.66
CA ARG A 316 5.25 5.62 -2.39
C ARG A 316 5.19 5.83 -3.89
N SER A 317 4.00 5.94 -4.47
CA SER A 317 3.83 6.17 -5.90
C SER A 317 4.46 7.49 -6.37
N VAL A 318 4.45 8.53 -5.54
CA VAL A 318 5.17 9.79 -5.83
C VAL A 318 6.69 9.53 -5.89
N SER A 319 7.21 8.68 -5.01
CA SER A 319 8.64 8.30 -5.02
C SER A 319 9.01 7.47 -6.24
N ILE A 320 8.14 6.55 -6.66
CA ILE A 320 8.33 5.72 -7.85
C ILE A 320 8.37 6.62 -9.11
N VAL A 321 7.35 7.47 -9.30
CA VAL A 321 7.28 8.40 -10.44
C VAL A 321 8.53 9.28 -10.51
N ASP A 322 8.92 9.90 -9.42
CA ASP A 322 10.14 10.73 -9.35
C ASP A 322 11.40 9.93 -9.67
N ARG A 323 11.54 8.72 -9.12
CA ARG A 323 12.70 7.86 -9.36
C ARG A 323 12.83 7.51 -10.84
N VAL A 324 11.72 7.14 -11.49
CA VAL A 324 11.70 6.84 -12.93
C VAL A 324 12.04 8.08 -13.73
N CYS A 325 11.40 9.23 -13.44
CA CYS A 325 11.67 10.50 -14.12
C CYS A 325 13.15 10.88 -14.05
N LYS A 326 13.80 10.69 -12.89
CA LYS A 326 15.25 10.91 -12.72
C LYS A 326 16.10 9.95 -13.56
N LEU A 327 15.72 8.68 -13.65
CA LEU A 327 16.43 7.68 -14.45
C LEU A 327 16.39 8.00 -15.95
N ILE A 328 15.27 8.54 -16.44
CA ILE A 328 15.08 8.89 -17.86
C ILE A 328 15.30 10.38 -18.14
N ASN A 329 15.73 11.15 -17.13
CA ASN A 329 16.06 12.58 -17.21
C ASN A 329 14.92 13.47 -17.73
N ILE A 330 13.71 13.27 -17.21
CA ILE A 330 12.55 14.16 -17.41
C ILE A 330 12.01 14.64 -16.07
N LYS A 331 11.08 15.61 -16.09
CA LYS A 331 10.31 16.04 -14.93
C LYS A 331 8.92 15.42 -14.97
N THR A 332 8.30 15.22 -13.81
CA THR A 332 6.89 14.77 -13.73
C THR A 332 5.94 15.72 -14.47
N SER A 333 6.27 17.01 -14.52
CA SER A 333 5.51 18.02 -15.27
C SER A 333 5.52 17.84 -16.79
N ASP A 334 6.45 17.08 -17.32
CA ASP A 334 6.60 16.86 -18.76
C ASP A 334 5.73 15.70 -19.25
N ILE A 335 5.07 14.97 -18.34
CA ILE A 335 4.13 13.89 -18.66
C ILE A 335 2.77 14.49 -18.98
N ASP A 336 2.31 14.30 -20.22
CA ASP A 336 0.95 14.67 -20.61
C ASP A 336 -0.03 13.57 -20.16
N PHE A 337 -0.99 13.94 -19.30
CA PHE A 337 -2.04 13.03 -18.83
C PHE A 337 -3.01 12.58 -19.93
N ASN A 338 -2.95 13.21 -21.11
CA ASN A 338 -3.75 12.86 -22.28
C ASN A 338 -2.93 12.11 -23.35
N ASP A 339 -1.69 11.70 -23.03
CA ASP A 339 -0.88 10.91 -23.99
C ASP A 339 -1.63 9.65 -24.41
N PRO A 340 -1.83 9.41 -25.72
CA PRO A 340 -2.60 8.28 -26.23
C PRO A 340 -2.14 6.91 -25.73
N ILE A 341 -0.85 6.75 -25.42
CA ILE A 341 -0.30 5.47 -24.95
C ILE A 341 -0.99 5.03 -23.65
N ILE A 342 -1.32 5.98 -22.76
CA ILE A 342 -1.99 5.69 -21.48
C ILE A 342 -3.29 4.94 -21.72
N TYR A 343 -4.15 5.53 -22.57
CA TYR A 343 -5.51 5.03 -22.78
C TYR A 343 -5.54 3.83 -23.74
N GLN A 344 -4.60 3.73 -24.66
CA GLN A 344 -4.42 2.54 -25.49
C GLN A 344 -4.11 1.30 -24.64
N GLN A 345 -3.23 1.43 -23.64
CA GLN A 345 -2.88 0.34 -22.75
C GLN A 345 -4.04 -0.06 -21.82
N LEU A 346 -4.92 0.88 -21.48
CA LEU A 346 -6.09 0.60 -20.64
C LEU A 346 -7.24 -0.10 -21.36
N GLN A 347 -7.21 -0.21 -22.70
CA GLN A 347 -8.25 -0.93 -23.47
C GLN A 347 -8.16 -2.46 -23.30
N ASP A 348 -6.96 -3.03 -23.20
CA ASP A 348 -6.72 -4.47 -22.93
C ASP A 348 -5.75 -4.62 -21.73
N PHE A 349 -6.16 -4.02 -20.63
CA PHE A 349 -5.30 -3.91 -19.44
C PHE A 349 -5.15 -5.24 -18.71
N LYS A 350 -3.93 -5.79 -18.65
CA LYS A 350 -3.60 -7.10 -18.06
C LYS A 350 -2.61 -7.05 -16.91
N THR A 351 -1.80 -6.02 -16.85
CA THR A 351 -0.67 -5.91 -15.92
C THR A 351 -0.83 -4.70 -14.99
N PRO A 352 -1.68 -4.78 -13.94
CA PRO A 352 -2.05 -3.62 -13.12
C PRO A 352 -0.98 -3.23 -12.08
N HIS A 353 -0.03 -4.12 -11.77
CA HIS A 353 0.87 -3.95 -10.64
C HIS A 353 1.73 -2.68 -10.75
N GLY A 354 1.81 -1.92 -9.66
CA GLY A 354 2.47 -0.61 -9.63
C GLY A 354 1.71 0.54 -10.31
N CYS A 355 0.58 0.28 -10.99
CA CYS A 355 -0.28 1.34 -11.51
C CYS A 355 -1.14 1.91 -10.38
N PHE A 356 -0.83 3.14 -9.97
CA PHE A 356 -1.42 3.78 -8.80
C PHE A 356 -2.96 3.69 -8.78
N GLN A 357 -3.51 3.25 -7.67
CA GLN A 357 -4.94 3.01 -7.44
C GLN A 357 -5.57 1.93 -8.33
N ILE A 358 -5.11 1.74 -9.58
CA ILE A 358 -5.71 0.80 -10.53
C ILE A 358 -5.31 -0.65 -10.19
N GLU A 359 -4.18 -0.84 -9.50
CA GLU A 359 -3.67 -2.18 -9.13
C GLU A 359 -4.56 -2.96 -8.16
N ALA A 360 -5.38 -2.27 -7.37
CA ALA A 360 -6.32 -2.91 -6.46
C ALA A 360 -7.35 -3.73 -7.25
N GLU A 361 -7.63 -4.96 -6.82
CA GLU A 361 -8.46 -5.93 -7.55
C GLU A 361 -9.80 -5.36 -8.03
N THR A 362 -10.51 -4.61 -7.16
CA THR A 362 -11.79 -3.99 -7.51
C THR A 362 -11.60 -2.93 -8.59
N ASN A 363 -10.62 -2.05 -8.43
CA ASN A 363 -10.34 -0.98 -9.40
C ASN A 363 -9.90 -1.57 -10.75
N PHE A 364 -9.09 -2.60 -10.72
CA PHE A 364 -8.65 -3.32 -11.91
C PHE A 364 -9.82 -3.92 -12.68
N LYS A 365 -10.76 -4.59 -11.99
CA LYS A 365 -11.98 -5.14 -12.60
C LYS A 365 -12.86 -4.06 -13.23
N VAL A 366 -13.03 -2.92 -12.53
CA VAL A 366 -13.80 -1.78 -13.04
C VAL A 366 -13.10 -1.18 -14.26
N CYS A 367 -11.77 -0.99 -14.21
CA CYS A 367 -10.98 -0.47 -15.31
C CYS A 367 -11.11 -1.34 -16.57
N LYS A 368 -11.04 -2.66 -16.44
CA LYS A 368 -11.25 -3.62 -17.55
C LYS A 368 -12.65 -3.52 -18.17
N LYS A 369 -13.68 -3.24 -17.39
CA LYS A 369 -15.06 -3.06 -17.88
C LYS A 369 -15.26 -1.71 -18.58
N VAL A 370 -14.83 -0.63 -17.94
CA VAL A 370 -15.02 0.75 -18.42
C VAL A 370 -14.15 1.06 -19.61
N LYS A 371 -12.91 0.54 -19.66
CA LYS A 371 -11.92 0.81 -20.72
C LYS A 371 -11.76 2.31 -20.98
N PRO A 372 -11.23 3.06 -20.00
CA PRO A 372 -11.19 4.52 -20.06
C PRO A 372 -10.36 5.01 -21.24
N LYS A 373 -10.84 6.08 -21.92
CA LYS A 373 -10.26 6.68 -23.12
C LYS A 373 -9.64 8.06 -22.86
N ASN A 374 -9.87 8.63 -21.69
CA ASN A 374 -9.40 9.94 -21.25
C ASN A 374 -9.30 10.02 -19.73
N LEU A 375 -8.74 11.14 -19.23
CA LEU A 375 -8.52 11.34 -17.80
C LEU A 375 -9.84 11.37 -16.98
N GLU A 376 -10.93 11.90 -17.54
CA GLU A 376 -12.22 11.95 -16.84
C GLU A 376 -12.83 10.57 -16.68
N GLU A 377 -12.75 9.73 -17.70
CA GLU A 377 -13.19 8.34 -17.60
C GLU A 377 -12.32 7.52 -16.66
N LEU A 378 -10.99 7.79 -16.63
CA LEU A 378 -10.09 7.17 -15.65
C LEU A 378 -10.44 7.63 -14.22
N SER A 379 -10.79 8.91 -14.03
CA SER A 379 -11.30 9.42 -12.76
C SER A 379 -12.60 8.71 -12.34
N ALA A 380 -13.50 8.45 -13.30
CA ALA A 380 -14.74 7.72 -13.04
C ALA A 380 -14.48 6.27 -12.61
N VAL A 381 -13.48 5.59 -13.17
CA VAL A 381 -13.04 4.25 -12.70
C VAL A 381 -12.75 4.26 -11.20
N LEU A 382 -11.99 5.26 -10.74
CA LEU A 382 -11.64 5.38 -9.31
C LEU A 382 -12.85 5.72 -8.43
N ALA A 383 -13.81 6.46 -8.95
CA ALA A 383 -15.04 6.80 -8.25
C ALA A 383 -16.03 5.62 -8.15
N LEU A 384 -16.12 4.81 -9.23
CA LEU A 384 -17.02 3.65 -9.35
C LEU A 384 -16.53 2.44 -8.53
N ALA A 385 -15.23 2.27 -8.35
CA ALA A 385 -14.64 1.12 -7.67
C ALA A 385 -14.81 1.16 -6.14
N ARG A 386 -15.98 1.53 -5.66
CA ARG A 386 -16.31 1.67 -4.24
C ARG A 386 -17.63 0.97 -3.91
N PRO A 387 -17.76 0.39 -2.70
CA PRO A 387 -19.03 -0.15 -2.25
C PRO A 387 -20.14 0.90 -2.40
N GLY A 388 -21.28 0.53 -2.94
CA GLY A 388 -22.39 1.43 -3.22
C GLY A 388 -22.35 2.12 -4.60
N ALA A 389 -21.18 2.22 -5.25
CA ALA A 389 -21.08 2.72 -6.64
C ALA A 389 -20.88 1.58 -7.65
N LEU A 390 -20.51 0.38 -7.20
CA LEU A 390 -20.26 -0.78 -8.06
C LEU A 390 -21.49 -1.19 -8.88
N GLU A 391 -22.69 -0.93 -8.41
CA GLU A 391 -23.94 -1.22 -9.13
C GLU A 391 -24.08 -0.41 -10.43
N PHE A 392 -23.43 0.75 -10.53
CA PHE A 392 -23.48 1.63 -11.70
C PHE A 392 -22.36 1.33 -12.73
N VAL A 393 -21.49 0.38 -12.47
CA VAL A 393 -20.34 0.07 -13.35
C VAL A 393 -20.80 -0.38 -14.73
N ASP A 394 -21.84 -1.21 -14.81
CA ASP A 394 -22.33 -1.71 -16.10
C ASP A 394 -23.01 -0.60 -16.91
N GLN A 395 -23.81 0.26 -16.29
CA GLN A 395 -24.41 1.43 -16.94
C GLN A 395 -23.32 2.37 -17.47
N TYR A 396 -22.32 2.70 -16.66
CA TYR A 396 -21.22 3.58 -17.07
C TYR A 396 -20.34 2.94 -18.17
N ALA A 397 -20.06 1.64 -18.09
CA ALA A 397 -19.32 0.91 -19.12
C ALA A 397 -20.09 0.86 -20.46
N ASN A 398 -21.41 0.70 -20.43
CA ASN A 398 -22.25 0.78 -21.63
C ASN A 398 -22.22 2.18 -22.26
N PHE A 399 -22.19 3.21 -21.43
CA PHE A 399 -22.01 4.59 -21.91
C PHE A 399 -20.65 4.78 -22.59
N THR A 400 -19.54 4.42 -21.94
CA THR A 400 -18.19 4.63 -22.49
C THR A 400 -17.89 3.75 -23.71
N ASN A 401 -18.37 2.51 -23.75
CA ASN A 401 -18.06 1.56 -24.81
C ASN A 401 -19.06 1.61 -25.97
N ASN A 402 -20.33 1.85 -25.69
CA ASN A 402 -21.43 1.71 -26.66
C ASN A 402 -22.21 3.03 -26.88
N ASN A 403 -21.82 4.14 -26.24
CA ASN A 403 -22.53 5.42 -26.25
C ASN A 403 -24.00 5.32 -25.80
N GLN A 404 -24.32 4.35 -24.95
CA GLN A 404 -25.67 4.18 -24.41
C GLN A 404 -25.84 5.12 -23.21
N TYR A 405 -26.80 6.05 -23.30
CA TYR A 405 -27.13 6.99 -22.27
C TYR A 405 -28.46 6.61 -21.59
N GLU A 406 -28.46 6.48 -20.28
CA GLU A 406 -29.66 6.24 -19.47
C GLU A 406 -29.87 7.43 -18.52
N GLY A 407 -30.61 8.45 -18.99
CA GLY A 407 -30.93 9.65 -18.21
C GLY A 407 -31.93 9.39 -17.08
N ILE A 408 -31.83 10.18 -16.03
CA ILE A 408 -32.80 10.12 -14.92
C ILE A 408 -34.02 11.01 -15.22
N HIS A 409 -33.80 12.18 -15.80
CA HIS A 409 -34.80 13.15 -16.20
C HIS A 409 -34.18 14.23 -17.10
N GLU A 410 -34.89 14.62 -18.18
CA GLU A 410 -34.37 15.55 -19.21
C GLU A 410 -33.85 16.88 -18.65
N PHE A 411 -34.48 17.38 -17.59
CA PHE A 411 -34.02 18.61 -16.90
C PHE A 411 -32.58 18.48 -16.37
N PHE A 412 -32.15 17.27 -15.94
CA PHE A 412 -30.82 17.04 -15.39
C PHE A 412 -29.83 16.42 -16.37
N ASP A 413 -30.25 16.06 -17.57
CA ASP A 413 -29.39 15.42 -18.58
C ASP A 413 -28.13 16.24 -18.89
N SER A 414 -28.27 17.57 -18.98
CA SER A 414 -27.11 18.46 -19.21
C SER A 414 -26.03 18.37 -18.10
N VAL A 415 -26.39 17.91 -16.92
CA VAL A 415 -25.45 17.73 -15.79
C VAL A 415 -24.87 16.31 -15.77
N LEU A 416 -25.68 15.33 -16.19
CA LEU A 416 -25.35 13.91 -16.09
C LEU A 416 -24.83 13.29 -17.40
N SER A 417 -24.89 14.05 -18.52
CA SER A 417 -24.47 13.57 -19.85
C SER A 417 -23.05 13.01 -19.87
N GLY A 418 -22.11 13.66 -19.20
CA GLY A 418 -20.71 13.22 -19.14
C GLY A 418 -20.45 11.98 -18.26
N SER A 419 -21.47 11.48 -17.55
CA SER A 419 -21.37 10.31 -16.70
C SER A 419 -22.40 9.23 -17.01
N GLY A 420 -22.95 9.24 -18.24
CA GLY A 420 -23.90 8.21 -18.69
C GLY A 420 -25.20 8.15 -17.88
N GLY A 421 -25.63 9.31 -17.33
CA GLY A 421 -26.83 9.41 -16.49
C GLY A 421 -26.59 9.08 -15.02
N VAL A 422 -25.39 8.69 -14.62
CA VAL A 422 -25.06 8.36 -13.21
C VAL A 422 -24.68 9.62 -12.45
N ALA A 423 -25.29 9.88 -11.29
CA ALA A 423 -24.92 10.94 -10.37
C ALA A 423 -23.68 10.54 -9.55
N LEU A 424 -22.54 10.37 -10.23
CA LEU A 424 -21.30 9.80 -9.71
C LEU A 424 -20.56 10.74 -8.77
N TYR A 425 -20.58 12.06 -9.04
CA TYR A 425 -19.78 13.05 -8.35
C TYR A 425 -20.60 13.99 -7.48
N GLN A 426 -20.02 14.39 -6.34
CA GLN A 426 -20.59 15.39 -5.44
C GLN A 426 -20.81 16.73 -6.14
N GLU A 427 -19.91 17.10 -7.04
CA GLU A 427 -19.97 18.29 -7.89
C GLU A 427 -21.19 18.27 -8.82
N GLN A 428 -21.62 17.09 -9.29
CA GLN A 428 -22.85 16.95 -10.07
C GLN A 428 -24.09 17.22 -9.21
N LEU A 429 -24.11 16.74 -7.95
CA LEU A 429 -25.22 17.03 -7.02
C LEU A 429 -25.32 18.51 -6.73
N MET A 430 -24.19 19.21 -6.59
CA MET A 430 -24.14 20.67 -6.44
C MET A 430 -24.64 21.38 -7.69
N LYS A 431 -24.25 20.93 -8.88
CA LYS A 431 -24.70 21.46 -10.18
C LYS A 431 -26.20 21.30 -10.39
N MET A 432 -26.77 20.14 -10.00
CA MET A 432 -28.19 19.88 -10.07
C MET A 432 -28.97 20.81 -9.11
N SER A 433 -28.46 20.99 -7.89
CA SER A 433 -29.03 21.93 -6.92
C SER A 433 -28.93 23.38 -7.41
N ASN A 434 -27.81 23.77 -8.00
CA ASN A 434 -27.63 25.11 -8.60
C ASN A 434 -28.61 25.36 -9.75
N LYS A 435 -28.90 24.33 -10.55
CA LYS A 435 -29.81 24.40 -11.71
C LYS A 435 -31.25 24.71 -11.29
N ILE A 436 -31.66 24.39 -10.07
CA ILE A 436 -32.97 24.76 -9.53
C ILE A 436 -32.98 26.09 -8.77
N GLY A 437 -31.84 26.82 -8.73
CA GLY A 437 -31.72 28.16 -8.18
C GLY A 437 -30.98 28.32 -6.86
N PHE A 438 -30.33 27.27 -6.35
CA PHE A 438 -29.40 27.43 -5.24
C PHE A 438 -28.06 27.99 -5.68
N THR A 439 -27.40 28.79 -4.84
CA THR A 439 -25.98 29.09 -5.03
C THR A 439 -25.13 27.82 -4.80
N LEU A 440 -23.91 27.82 -5.32
CA LEU A 440 -22.99 26.66 -5.12
C LEU A 440 -22.64 26.45 -3.64
N ASP A 441 -22.56 27.53 -2.85
CA ASP A 441 -22.38 27.46 -1.40
C ASP A 441 -23.56 26.77 -0.69
N GLU A 442 -24.78 27.13 -1.05
CA GLU A 442 -25.99 26.50 -0.53
C GLU A 442 -26.08 25.04 -0.97
N ALA A 443 -25.73 24.74 -2.22
CA ALA A 443 -25.70 23.39 -2.76
C ALA A 443 -24.70 22.47 -1.99
N GLU A 444 -23.52 22.99 -1.62
CA GLU A 444 -22.57 22.24 -0.79
C GLU A 444 -23.13 21.96 0.62
N VAL A 445 -23.82 22.91 1.23
CA VAL A 445 -24.47 22.72 2.54
C VAL A 445 -25.56 21.65 2.43
N LEU A 446 -26.46 21.77 1.45
CA LEU A 446 -27.54 20.81 1.18
C LEU A 446 -26.98 19.38 1.03
N ARG A 447 -26.01 19.20 0.14
CA ARG A 447 -25.36 17.92 -0.08
C ARG A 447 -24.82 17.30 1.22
N ARG A 448 -24.17 18.09 2.08
CA ARG A 448 -23.60 17.60 3.35
C ARG A 448 -24.66 17.23 4.38
N ILE A 449 -25.75 17.97 4.45
CA ILE A 449 -26.85 17.69 5.39
C ILE A 449 -27.47 16.34 5.05
N VAL A 450 -27.77 16.12 3.77
CA VAL A 450 -28.30 14.82 3.30
C VAL A 450 -27.29 13.71 3.56
N GLY A 451 -26.01 13.91 3.21
CA GLY A 451 -24.95 12.92 3.43
C GLY A 451 -24.69 12.54 4.90
N LYS A 452 -24.92 13.47 5.83
CA LYS A 452 -24.80 13.22 7.29
C LYS A 452 -26.08 12.69 7.94
N LYS A 453 -27.17 12.52 7.17
CA LYS A 453 -28.47 12.03 7.61
C LYS A 453 -29.05 12.80 8.81
N LYS A 454 -28.91 14.12 8.79
CA LYS A 454 -29.43 15.01 9.84
C LYS A 454 -30.92 15.29 9.59
N VAL A 455 -31.79 14.46 10.11
CA VAL A 455 -33.21 14.38 9.78
C VAL A 455 -33.95 15.72 9.92
N GLU A 456 -33.74 16.47 11.00
CA GLU A 456 -34.44 17.75 11.21
C GLU A 456 -33.95 18.85 10.26
N GLU A 457 -32.63 18.92 10.02
CA GLU A 457 -32.08 19.86 9.06
C GLU A 457 -32.50 19.50 7.63
N ALA A 458 -32.55 18.21 7.31
CA ALA A 458 -32.97 17.67 6.01
C ALA A 458 -34.39 18.13 5.64
N LYS A 459 -35.36 18.08 6.58
CA LYS A 459 -36.72 18.55 6.37
C LYS A 459 -36.79 20.03 6.01
N LYS A 460 -35.99 20.86 6.69
CA LYS A 460 -35.93 22.31 6.40
C LYS A 460 -35.41 22.57 4.97
N TRP A 461 -34.47 21.75 4.52
CA TRP A 461 -33.93 21.89 3.15
C TRP A 461 -34.84 21.33 2.08
N GLN A 462 -35.68 20.35 2.39
CA GLN A 462 -36.76 19.93 1.49
C GLN A 462 -37.75 21.06 1.22
N GLU A 463 -38.14 21.83 2.26
CA GLU A 463 -39.02 23.00 2.06
C GLU A 463 -38.34 24.08 1.22
N LYS A 464 -37.05 24.36 1.48
CA LYS A 464 -36.27 25.29 0.62
C LYS A 464 -36.19 24.83 -0.86
N ILE A 465 -36.10 23.53 -1.14
CA ILE A 465 -36.17 23.00 -2.51
C ILE A 465 -37.53 23.36 -3.13
N LYS A 466 -38.63 23.12 -2.40
CA LYS A 466 -39.98 23.46 -2.89
C LYS A 466 -40.12 24.97 -3.16
N ASP A 467 -39.54 25.81 -2.31
CA ASP A 467 -39.56 27.26 -2.50
C ASP A 467 -38.78 27.64 -3.76
N LYS A 468 -37.57 27.10 -3.96
CA LYS A 468 -36.75 27.34 -5.16
C LYS A 468 -37.43 26.88 -6.45
N ILE A 469 -38.12 25.74 -6.42
CA ILE A 469 -38.92 25.23 -7.55
C ILE A 469 -40.03 26.23 -7.90
N LYS A 470 -40.75 26.80 -6.91
CA LYS A 470 -41.77 27.81 -7.12
C LYS A 470 -41.18 29.12 -7.61
N GLU A 471 -40.12 29.63 -6.99
CA GLU A 471 -39.42 30.86 -7.38
C GLU A 471 -38.96 30.84 -8.85
N ASN A 472 -38.54 29.71 -9.34
CA ASN A 472 -38.02 29.55 -10.71
C ASN A 472 -39.04 28.94 -11.69
N ASN A 473 -40.32 28.87 -11.31
CA ASN A 473 -41.44 28.38 -12.14
C ASN A 473 -41.15 26.97 -12.73
N LEU A 474 -40.55 26.08 -11.93
CA LEU A 474 -40.24 24.71 -12.33
C LEU A 474 -41.38 23.76 -11.94
N ALA A 475 -41.47 22.61 -12.63
CA ALA A 475 -42.43 21.55 -12.29
C ALA A 475 -42.10 20.96 -10.90
N PRO A 476 -43.07 20.77 -10.01
CA PRO A 476 -42.88 20.24 -8.65
C PRO A 476 -42.06 18.94 -8.60
N GLU A 477 -42.30 18.06 -9.60
CA GLU A 477 -41.61 16.77 -9.71
C GLU A 477 -40.08 16.88 -9.80
N ILE A 478 -39.56 17.98 -10.32
CA ILE A 478 -38.11 18.24 -10.41
C ILE A 478 -37.49 18.30 -9.01
N GLY A 479 -38.20 18.91 -8.04
CA GLY A 479 -37.75 18.98 -6.65
C GLY A 479 -37.73 17.60 -6.00
N ASP A 480 -38.74 16.77 -6.23
CA ASP A 480 -38.82 15.40 -5.68
C ASP A 480 -37.76 14.48 -6.29
N ILE A 481 -37.49 14.62 -7.60
CA ILE A 481 -36.43 13.90 -8.30
C ILE A 481 -35.06 14.29 -7.72
N LEU A 482 -34.79 15.60 -7.58
CA LEU A 482 -33.53 16.08 -6.99
C LEU A 482 -33.34 15.50 -5.59
N TRP A 483 -34.35 15.56 -4.73
CA TRP A 483 -34.27 15.05 -3.38
C TRP A 483 -33.94 13.55 -3.35
N ARG A 484 -34.64 12.76 -4.14
CA ARG A 484 -34.39 11.31 -4.28
C ARG A 484 -32.97 11.00 -4.75
N ILE A 485 -32.45 11.78 -5.73
CA ILE A 485 -31.07 11.62 -6.17
C ILE A 485 -30.10 11.97 -5.07
N LEU A 486 -30.31 13.06 -4.32
CA LEU A 486 -29.45 13.46 -3.21
C LEU A 486 -29.38 12.38 -2.12
N GLU A 487 -30.54 11.81 -1.74
CA GLU A 487 -30.60 10.73 -0.73
C GLU A 487 -29.87 9.45 -1.19
N ASN A 488 -30.14 9.00 -2.40
CA ASN A 488 -29.55 7.80 -2.96
C ASN A 488 -28.02 7.98 -3.14
N SER A 489 -27.62 9.12 -3.68
CA SER A 489 -26.23 9.42 -4.00
C SER A 489 -25.36 9.76 -2.77
N ALA A 490 -25.99 10.07 -1.63
CA ALA A 490 -25.28 10.46 -0.40
C ALA A 490 -24.28 9.40 0.08
N ASN A 491 -24.53 8.12 -0.21
CA ASN A 491 -23.70 7.02 0.25
C ASN A 491 -22.55 6.67 -0.73
N TYR A 492 -22.66 7.03 -2.01
CA TYR A 492 -21.69 6.62 -3.02
C TYR A 492 -21.04 7.75 -3.81
N SER A 493 -21.65 8.93 -3.92
CA SER A 493 -21.08 10.04 -4.69
C SER A 493 -19.68 10.42 -4.23
N PHE A 494 -18.78 10.66 -5.18
CA PHE A 494 -17.37 10.89 -4.93
C PHE A 494 -16.97 12.35 -5.15
N ASN A 495 -15.92 12.81 -4.48
CA ASN A 495 -15.33 14.12 -4.75
C ASN A 495 -14.56 14.07 -6.09
N LYS A 496 -15.05 14.77 -7.12
CA LYS A 496 -14.44 14.84 -8.45
C LYS A 496 -13.02 15.41 -8.38
N SER A 497 -12.81 16.44 -7.58
CA SER A 497 -11.48 17.05 -7.39
C SER A 497 -10.44 16.02 -6.90
N HIS A 498 -10.82 15.16 -5.96
CA HIS A 498 -9.94 14.10 -5.47
C HIS A 498 -9.66 13.04 -6.55
N SER A 499 -10.71 12.52 -7.20
CA SER A 499 -10.54 11.46 -8.19
C SER A 499 -9.77 11.95 -9.42
N MET A 500 -9.93 13.20 -9.85
CA MET A 500 -9.17 13.77 -10.95
C MET A 500 -7.68 13.86 -10.64
N SER A 501 -7.30 14.34 -9.45
CA SER A 501 -5.89 14.40 -9.03
C SER A 501 -5.27 13.02 -8.95
N TYR A 502 -6.00 12.03 -8.46
CA TYR A 502 -5.54 10.66 -8.34
C TYR A 502 -5.51 9.94 -9.70
N ALA A 503 -6.45 10.23 -10.59
CA ALA A 503 -6.41 9.76 -11.97
C ALA A 503 -5.19 10.32 -12.73
N ALA A 504 -4.82 11.58 -12.50
CA ALA A 504 -3.60 12.15 -13.06
C ALA A 504 -2.33 11.38 -12.62
N LEU A 505 -2.21 11.05 -11.32
CA LEU A 505 -1.09 10.25 -10.82
C LEU A 505 -1.14 8.81 -11.36
N ALA A 506 -2.34 8.22 -11.47
CA ALA A 506 -2.53 6.92 -12.10
C ALA A 506 -2.06 6.95 -13.57
N ALA A 507 -2.45 7.98 -14.33
CA ALA A 507 -2.01 8.19 -15.70
C ALA A 507 -0.48 8.28 -15.82
N CYS A 508 0.19 9.01 -14.90
CA CYS A 508 1.66 9.04 -14.83
C CYS A 508 2.26 7.64 -14.65
N THR A 509 1.71 6.85 -13.74
CA THR A 509 2.25 5.49 -13.49
C THR A 509 2.02 4.56 -14.69
N VAL A 510 0.88 4.64 -15.37
CA VAL A 510 0.63 3.89 -16.61
C VAL A 510 1.58 4.33 -17.72
N TYR A 511 1.71 5.65 -17.96
CA TYR A 511 2.65 6.17 -18.94
C TYR A 511 4.07 5.65 -18.73
N LEU A 512 4.59 5.81 -17.54
CA LEU A 512 5.96 5.40 -17.20
C LEU A 512 6.15 3.89 -17.31
N LYS A 513 5.20 3.10 -16.84
CA LYS A 513 5.26 1.65 -16.89
C LYS A 513 5.34 1.10 -18.32
N PHE A 514 4.52 1.61 -19.22
CA PHE A 514 4.45 1.08 -20.57
C PHE A 514 5.45 1.71 -21.53
N LYS A 515 5.90 2.93 -21.27
CA LYS A 515 6.92 3.60 -22.10
C LYS A 515 8.35 3.33 -21.63
N HIS A 516 8.56 3.15 -20.33
CA HIS A 516 9.87 2.94 -19.70
C HIS A 516 9.81 1.79 -18.69
N PRO A 517 9.45 0.56 -19.11
CA PRO A 517 9.16 -0.54 -18.19
C PRO A 517 10.35 -0.91 -17.31
N LYS A 518 11.55 -0.94 -17.84
CA LYS A 518 12.77 -1.31 -17.10
C LYS A 518 13.02 -0.37 -15.92
N GLU A 519 12.99 0.94 -16.17
CA GLU A 519 13.20 1.96 -15.15
C GLU A 519 12.03 1.98 -14.13
N PHE A 520 10.82 1.74 -14.62
CA PHE A 520 9.62 1.67 -13.77
C PHE A 520 9.69 0.49 -12.80
N PHE A 521 9.97 -0.70 -13.30
CA PHE A 521 10.08 -1.89 -12.45
C PHE A 521 11.28 -1.84 -11.51
N LEU A 522 12.40 -1.22 -11.93
CA LEU A 522 13.51 -0.96 -11.01
C LEU A 522 13.05 -0.11 -9.82
N ALA A 523 12.41 1.03 -10.09
CA ALA A 523 11.90 1.91 -9.03
C ALA A 523 10.86 1.22 -8.14
N LEU A 524 10.02 0.37 -8.71
CA LEU A 524 9.03 -0.41 -7.97
C LEU A 524 9.70 -1.44 -7.06
N LEU A 525 10.70 -2.17 -7.55
CA LEU A 525 11.48 -3.14 -6.77
C LEU A 525 12.25 -2.47 -5.63
N GLU A 526 12.86 -1.29 -5.86
CA GLU A 526 13.53 -0.51 -4.80
C GLU A 526 12.56 -0.13 -3.66
N MET A 527 11.26 0.02 -3.95
CA MET A 527 10.24 0.35 -2.94
C MET A 527 9.73 -0.85 -2.14
N THR A 528 9.98 -2.07 -2.58
CA THR A 528 9.45 -3.28 -1.91
C THR A 528 9.92 -3.42 -0.45
N LYS A 529 11.08 -2.91 -0.10
CA LYS A 529 11.61 -2.90 1.28
C LYS A 529 10.71 -2.16 2.29
N HIS A 530 9.79 -1.33 1.80
CA HIS A 530 8.82 -0.58 2.60
C HIS A 530 7.44 -1.23 2.62
N GLU A 531 7.26 -2.38 1.96
CA GLU A 531 6.03 -3.16 2.01
C GLU A 531 5.97 -4.06 3.25
N PRO A 532 4.77 -4.39 3.75
CA PRO A 532 4.61 -5.33 4.87
C PRO A 532 5.16 -6.73 4.57
N ALA A 533 5.07 -7.16 3.31
CA ALA A 533 5.53 -8.47 2.82
C ALA A 533 6.41 -8.29 1.56
N PRO A 534 7.68 -7.83 1.72
CA PRO A 534 8.54 -7.48 0.58
C PRO A 534 8.71 -8.59 -0.44
N LEU A 535 8.89 -9.84 0.00
CA LEU A 535 9.13 -10.97 -0.89
C LEU A 535 7.89 -11.36 -1.71
N GLU A 536 6.69 -11.25 -1.13
CA GLU A 536 5.44 -11.48 -1.87
C GLU A 536 5.27 -10.42 -2.97
N GLU A 537 5.69 -9.19 -2.68
CA GLU A 537 5.64 -8.10 -3.64
C GLU A 537 6.66 -8.28 -4.77
N ILE A 538 7.90 -8.68 -4.46
CA ILE A 538 8.90 -9.03 -5.47
C ILE A 538 8.39 -10.16 -6.38
N SER A 539 7.74 -11.18 -5.81
CA SER A 539 7.14 -12.28 -6.58
C SER A 539 6.10 -11.79 -7.60
N LYS A 540 5.21 -10.89 -7.18
CA LYS A 540 4.21 -10.29 -8.09
C LYS A 540 4.86 -9.49 -9.21
N ILE A 541 5.83 -8.64 -8.86
CA ILE A 541 6.58 -7.83 -9.82
C ILE A 541 7.29 -8.73 -10.84
N GLN A 542 7.96 -9.78 -10.38
CA GLN A 542 8.71 -10.72 -11.24
C GLN A 542 7.79 -11.40 -12.27
N LYS A 543 6.57 -11.77 -11.87
CA LYS A 543 5.59 -12.37 -12.78
C LYS A 543 5.18 -11.40 -13.90
N GLU A 544 5.01 -10.12 -13.60
CA GLU A 544 4.65 -9.10 -14.59
C GLU A 544 5.83 -8.68 -15.49
N LEU A 545 7.06 -8.63 -14.98
CA LEU A 545 8.26 -8.25 -15.75
C LEU A 545 8.39 -8.99 -17.08
N ARG A 546 8.01 -10.27 -17.10
CA ARG A 546 8.06 -11.12 -18.29
C ARG A 546 7.22 -10.60 -19.46
N HIS A 547 6.09 -9.96 -19.18
CA HIS A 547 5.24 -9.35 -20.21
C HIS A 547 5.90 -8.16 -20.91
N PHE A 548 6.96 -7.61 -20.32
CA PHE A 548 7.73 -6.49 -20.84
C PHE A 548 9.10 -6.90 -21.41
N GLY A 549 9.38 -8.22 -21.46
CA GLY A 549 10.67 -8.73 -21.94
C GLY A 549 11.86 -8.35 -21.04
N VAL A 550 11.60 -8.12 -19.76
CA VAL A 550 12.62 -7.81 -18.73
C VAL A 550 12.71 -8.98 -17.78
N THR A 551 13.93 -9.43 -17.47
CA THR A 551 14.19 -10.53 -16.54
C THR A 551 14.70 -9.98 -15.21
N LEU A 552 14.19 -10.53 -14.12
CA LEU A 552 14.79 -10.31 -12.81
C LEU A 552 15.88 -11.36 -12.58
N LEU A 553 17.13 -10.93 -12.76
CA LEU A 553 18.32 -11.79 -12.60
C LEU A 553 18.57 -12.07 -11.11
N GLY A 554 18.98 -13.29 -10.80
CA GLY A 554 19.33 -13.68 -9.43
C GLY A 554 20.49 -12.87 -8.84
N PRO A 555 20.68 -12.85 -7.52
CA PRO A 555 21.80 -12.14 -6.90
C PRO A 555 23.15 -12.76 -7.31
N HIS A 556 24.19 -11.93 -7.37
CA HIS A 556 25.55 -12.35 -7.65
C HIS A 556 26.51 -11.47 -6.86
N ILE A 557 27.39 -12.07 -6.07
CA ILE A 557 28.21 -11.33 -5.11
C ILE A 557 29.05 -10.22 -5.76
N LEU A 558 29.58 -10.43 -6.94
CA LEU A 558 30.41 -9.44 -7.64
C LEU A 558 29.61 -8.44 -8.47
N LYS A 559 28.46 -8.86 -9.03
CA LYS A 559 27.69 -8.07 -10.02
C LYS A 559 26.53 -7.31 -9.38
N SER A 560 25.99 -7.79 -8.25
CA SER A 560 24.87 -7.13 -7.57
C SER A 560 25.34 -5.92 -6.77
N ASP A 561 24.57 -4.86 -6.82
CA ASP A 561 24.69 -3.71 -5.94
C ASP A 561 23.97 -3.93 -4.60
N THR A 562 24.00 -2.92 -3.74
CA THR A 562 23.24 -2.94 -2.49
C THR A 562 21.76 -3.10 -2.75
N ASP A 563 21.18 -2.22 -3.59
CA ASP A 563 19.79 -2.28 -4.06
C ASP A 563 19.74 -2.90 -5.46
N PHE A 564 18.54 -3.09 -6.01
CA PHE A 564 18.36 -3.52 -7.38
C PHE A 564 19.07 -2.59 -8.37
N SER A 565 19.58 -3.13 -9.48
CA SER A 565 20.28 -2.34 -10.48
C SER A 565 20.01 -2.85 -11.89
N ILE A 566 20.09 -1.94 -12.88
CA ILE A 566 19.95 -2.29 -14.30
C ILE A 566 21.22 -2.96 -14.78
N GLN A 567 21.07 -4.11 -15.44
CA GLN A 567 22.14 -4.83 -16.12
C GLN A 567 21.73 -5.14 -17.57
N GLY A 568 22.15 -4.32 -18.50
CA GLY A 568 21.71 -4.42 -19.90
C GLY A 568 20.22 -4.13 -20.05
N ASN A 569 19.46 -5.12 -20.53
CA ASN A 569 18.00 -5.00 -20.61
C ASN A 569 17.27 -5.57 -19.38
N ASP A 570 17.98 -6.14 -18.44
CA ASP A 570 17.45 -6.84 -17.28
C ASP A 570 17.67 -6.06 -15.99
N ILE A 571 17.09 -6.53 -14.90
CA ILE A 571 17.28 -5.99 -13.55
C ILE A 571 17.97 -7.05 -12.70
N ARG A 572 19.06 -6.66 -12.03
CA ARG A 572 19.81 -7.51 -11.10
C ARG A 572 19.25 -7.36 -9.68
N PHE A 573 19.07 -8.49 -9.00
CA PHE A 573 18.64 -8.53 -7.60
C PHE A 573 19.68 -7.91 -6.67
N GLY A 574 19.22 -6.99 -5.78
CA GLY A 574 20.06 -6.30 -4.81
C GLY A 574 20.41 -7.17 -3.59
N LEU A 575 21.65 -7.10 -3.09
CA LEU A 575 22.08 -7.94 -1.96
C LEU A 575 21.33 -7.63 -0.67
N SER A 576 20.94 -6.37 -0.43
CA SER A 576 20.19 -5.96 0.77
C SER A 576 18.74 -6.50 0.80
N SER A 577 18.21 -6.90 -0.35
CA SER A 577 16.85 -7.43 -0.48
C SER A 577 16.77 -8.95 -0.25
N ILE A 578 17.92 -9.64 -0.10
CA ILE A 578 17.96 -11.05 0.32
C ILE A 578 17.52 -11.15 1.79
N LYS A 579 16.52 -11.97 2.06
CA LYS A 579 16.00 -12.16 3.43
C LYS A 579 17.10 -12.60 4.40
N GLY A 580 17.23 -11.89 5.51
CA GLY A 580 18.25 -12.15 6.53
C GLY A 580 19.52 -11.31 6.38
N ILE A 581 19.61 -10.49 5.34
CA ILE A 581 20.71 -9.53 5.17
C ILE A 581 20.24 -8.15 5.63
N SER A 582 20.85 -7.62 6.68
CA SER A 582 20.54 -6.30 7.22
C SER A 582 21.44 -5.20 6.62
N GLU A 583 21.01 -3.94 6.71
CA GLU A 583 21.84 -2.79 6.29
C GLU A 583 23.22 -2.77 6.96
N LYS A 584 23.30 -3.13 8.25
CA LYS A 584 24.58 -3.26 8.97
C LYS A 584 25.51 -4.31 8.38
N THR A 585 24.94 -5.33 7.72
CA THR A 585 25.68 -6.39 7.05
C THR A 585 26.26 -5.91 5.72
N MET A 586 25.66 -4.90 5.09
CA MET A 586 26.10 -4.40 3.79
C MET A 586 27.52 -3.84 3.79
N GLU A 587 27.96 -3.17 4.85
CA GLU A 587 29.34 -2.70 4.96
C GLU A 587 30.34 -3.86 4.94
N LYS A 588 30.01 -4.97 5.62
CA LYS A 588 30.82 -6.19 5.58
C LYS A 588 30.80 -6.84 4.20
N LEU A 589 29.63 -6.85 3.54
CA LEU A 589 29.50 -7.42 2.19
C LEU A 589 30.29 -6.62 1.16
N LYS A 590 30.43 -5.31 1.28
CA LYS A 590 31.28 -4.49 0.42
C LYS A 590 32.74 -4.91 0.52
N LEU A 591 33.22 -5.21 1.72
CA LEU A 591 34.57 -5.73 1.95
C LEU A 591 34.76 -7.18 1.46
N PHE A 592 33.67 -7.94 1.51
CA PHE A 592 33.64 -9.33 1.03
C PHE A 592 33.59 -9.45 -0.48
N LYS A 593 33.22 -8.40 -1.23
CA LYS A 593 33.16 -8.37 -2.70
C LYS A 593 34.56 -8.48 -3.33
N SER A 594 35.08 -9.69 -3.40
CA SER A 594 36.34 -10.00 -4.07
C SER A 594 36.24 -11.32 -4.81
N GLU A 595 36.98 -11.48 -5.91
CA GLU A 595 37.10 -12.75 -6.58
C GLU A 595 37.85 -13.75 -5.68
N GLN A 596 37.29 -14.92 -5.50
CA GLN A 596 37.82 -16.00 -4.70
C GLN A 596 38.02 -17.22 -5.62
N SER A 597 39.19 -17.82 -5.59
CA SER A 597 39.55 -18.95 -6.46
C SER A 597 38.97 -20.28 -5.98
N SER A 598 38.62 -20.37 -4.69
CA SER A 598 38.02 -21.54 -4.10
C SER A 598 36.97 -21.21 -3.06
N LYS A 599 36.06 -22.17 -2.79
CA LYS A 599 35.06 -22.05 -1.72
C LYS A 599 35.69 -21.89 -0.33
N PHE A 600 36.92 -22.43 -0.10
CA PHE A 600 37.63 -22.27 1.16
C PHE A 600 38.06 -20.82 1.39
N GLU A 601 38.53 -20.16 0.32
CA GLU A 601 38.82 -18.72 0.37
C GLU A 601 37.55 -17.91 0.66
N VAL A 602 36.40 -18.27 0.07
CA VAL A 602 35.10 -17.66 0.38
C VAL A 602 34.77 -17.79 1.86
N PHE A 603 34.94 -19.00 2.45
CA PHE A 603 34.65 -19.22 3.86
C PHE A 603 35.57 -18.44 4.78
N GLN A 604 36.86 -18.37 4.41
CA GLN A 604 37.86 -17.61 5.17
C GLN A 604 37.60 -16.10 5.06
N ALA A 605 37.38 -15.57 3.86
CA ALA A 605 37.06 -14.16 3.64
C ALA A 605 35.78 -13.73 4.37
N ALA A 606 34.72 -14.57 4.33
CA ALA A 606 33.50 -14.29 5.08
C ALA A 606 33.76 -14.16 6.59
N LYS A 607 34.64 -14.97 7.15
CA LYS A 607 35.02 -14.90 8.54
C LYS A 607 35.85 -13.65 8.85
N GLU A 608 36.83 -13.30 8.01
CA GLU A 608 37.69 -12.15 8.19
C GLU A 608 36.89 -10.82 8.24
N VAL A 609 35.88 -10.68 7.38
CA VAL A 609 34.98 -9.53 7.42
C VAL A 609 33.89 -9.64 8.49
N GLY A 610 33.86 -10.75 9.23
CA GLY A 610 32.90 -10.98 10.33
C GLY A 610 31.46 -11.22 9.87
N LEU A 611 31.24 -11.85 8.73
CA LEU A 611 29.93 -12.36 8.31
C LEU A 611 29.52 -13.55 9.18
N SER A 612 28.28 -13.56 9.64
CA SER A 612 27.75 -14.73 10.34
C SER A 612 27.52 -15.89 9.37
N ILE A 613 27.60 -17.14 9.90
CA ILE A 613 27.32 -18.35 9.11
C ILE A 613 25.90 -18.33 8.52
N GLY A 614 24.92 -17.69 9.20
CA GLY A 614 23.56 -17.55 8.68
C GLY A 614 23.51 -16.65 7.44
N VAL A 615 24.23 -15.55 7.43
CA VAL A 615 24.34 -14.65 6.25
C VAL A 615 25.07 -15.36 5.10
N LEU A 616 26.19 -16.03 5.39
CA LEU A 616 26.91 -16.79 4.36
C LEU A 616 26.03 -17.89 3.75
N SER A 617 25.30 -18.64 4.58
CA SER A 617 24.36 -19.66 4.12
C SER A 617 23.24 -19.05 3.25
N ALA A 618 22.70 -17.91 3.63
CA ALA A 618 21.67 -17.21 2.84
C ALA A 618 22.22 -16.78 1.46
N LEU A 619 23.44 -16.25 1.39
CA LEU A 619 24.09 -15.90 0.11
C LEU A 619 24.28 -17.13 -0.79
N ILE A 620 24.74 -18.24 -0.23
CA ILE A 620 24.93 -19.50 -0.97
C ILE A 620 23.58 -20.02 -1.48
N GLN A 621 22.59 -20.12 -0.60
CA GLN A 621 21.26 -20.66 -0.92
C GLN A 621 20.48 -19.77 -1.90
N ALA A 622 20.70 -18.46 -1.86
CA ALA A 622 20.15 -17.50 -2.82
C ALA A 622 20.86 -17.57 -4.19
N GLY A 623 21.97 -18.28 -4.29
CA GLY A 623 22.75 -18.39 -5.53
C GLY A 623 23.74 -17.25 -5.78
N ALA A 624 23.94 -16.35 -4.80
CA ALA A 624 24.87 -15.22 -4.94
C ALA A 624 26.34 -15.64 -5.07
N LEU A 625 26.68 -16.89 -4.69
CA LEU A 625 28.01 -17.49 -4.69
C LEU A 625 28.07 -18.74 -5.59
N ASP A 626 27.25 -18.82 -6.63
CA ASP A 626 27.32 -19.88 -7.62
C ASP A 626 28.65 -19.83 -8.39
N GLY A 627 29.15 -20.99 -8.83
CA GLY A 627 30.38 -21.09 -9.65
C GLY A 627 31.40 -22.11 -9.17
N PHE A 628 31.15 -22.85 -8.10
CA PHE A 628 32.08 -23.84 -7.54
C PHE A 628 31.85 -25.28 -8.03
N SER A 629 31.04 -25.49 -9.06
CA SER A 629 30.74 -26.81 -9.69
C SER A 629 30.22 -27.87 -8.69
N VAL A 630 29.66 -27.46 -7.58
CA VAL A 630 29.03 -28.32 -6.55
C VAL A 630 27.68 -27.74 -6.13
N SER A 631 26.84 -28.60 -5.59
CA SER A 631 25.49 -28.15 -5.15
C SER A 631 25.56 -27.10 -4.06
N ARG A 632 24.59 -26.14 -4.09
CA ARG A 632 24.47 -25.11 -3.04
C ARG A 632 24.31 -25.76 -1.66
N SER A 633 23.49 -26.81 -1.55
CA SER A 633 23.33 -27.57 -0.29
C SER A 633 24.65 -28.15 0.19
N ARG A 634 25.51 -28.60 -0.71
CA ARG A 634 26.84 -29.10 -0.37
C ARG A 634 27.76 -27.98 0.12
N VAL A 635 27.77 -26.82 -0.58
CA VAL A 635 28.57 -25.66 -0.17
C VAL A 635 28.13 -25.14 1.20
N VAL A 636 26.82 -25.10 1.50
CA VAL A 636 26.33 -24.74 2.84
C VAL A 636 26.79 -25.72 3.90
N LEU A 637 26.72 -27.01 3.61
CA LEU A 637 27.22 -28.06 4.53
C LEU A 637 28.71 -27.87 4.85
N GLU A 638 29.52 -27.60 3.83
CA GLU A 638 30.95 -27.35 4.02
C GLU A 638 31.24 -26.02 4.75
N ALA A 639 30.44 -24.97 4.52
CA ALA A 639 30.53 -23.74 5.30
C ALA A 639 30.21 -23.97 6.79
N GLN A 640 29.24 -24.83 7.11
CA GLN A 640 28.94 -25.24 8.49
C GLN A 640 30.12 -26.02 9.12
N LEU A 641 30.72 -26.93 8.36
CA LEU A 641 31.90 -27.66 8.79
C LEU A 641 33.09 -26.72 9.01
N TRP A 642 33.34 -25.78 8.10
CA TRP A 642 34.39 -24.76 8.23
C TRP A 642 34.26 -23.95 9.53
N ASN A 643 33.02 -23.61 9.90
CA ASN A 643 32.75 -22.88 11.13
C ASN A 643 33.04 -23.72 12.42
N VAL A 644 33.11 -25.05 12.33
CA VAL A 644 33.47 -25.95 13.43
C VAL A 644 34.98 -26.10 13.59
N LEU A 645 35.75 -25.90 12.51
CA LEU A 645 37.20 -26.02 12.53
C LEU A 645 37.88 -24.92 13.33
N SER A 646 38.98 -25.25 14.02
CA SER A 646 39.87 -24.26 14.64
C SER A 646 40.72 -23.52 13.58
N GLU A 647 41.30 -22.41 13.94
CA GLU A 647 42.13 -21.61 13.01
C GLU A 647 43.29 -22.44 12.41
N LYS A 648 43.98 -23.27 13.23
CA LYS A 648 45.04 -24.15 12.76
C LYS A 648 44.50 -25.20 11.76
N GLU A 649 43.32 -25.74 12.02
CA GLU A 649 42.71 -26.73 11.12
C GLU A 649 42.27 -26.08 9.81
N LYS A 650 41.83 -24.83 9.82
CA LYS A 650 41.52 -24.06 8.62
C LYS A 650 42.73 -23.77 7.75
N VAL A 651 43.83 -23.34 8.37
CA VAL A 651 45.13 -23.18 7.65
C VAL A 651 45.56 -24.47 6.99
N LEU A 652 45.50 -25.61 7.71
CA LEU A 652 45.80 -26.91 7.13
C LEU A 652 44.81 -27.29 6.02
N ALA A 653 43.52 -26.99 6.19
CA ALA A 653 42.52 -27.24 5.15
C ALA A 653 42.78 -26.39 3.87
N MET A 654 43.23 -25.16 4.01
CA MET A 654 43.67 -24.34 2.84
C MET A 654 44.87 -24.95 2.14
N GLN A 655 45.85 -25.49 2.90
CA GLN A 655 47.07 -26.08 2.38
C GLN A 655 46.80 -27.40 1.62
N TYR A 656 46.01 -28.30 2.22
CA TYR A 656 45.75 -29.65 1.69
C TYR A 656 44.48 -29.75 0.82
N GLY A 657 43.66 -28.67 0.79
CA GLY A 657 42.43 -28.63 0.02
C GLY A 657 42.57 -28.89 -1.47
N PRO A 658 43.54 -28.24 -2.17
CA PRO A 658 43.75 -28.44 -3.61
C PRO A 658 43.96 -29.91 -3.98
N GLU A 659 44.72 -30.65 -3.16
CA GLU A 659 44.99 -32.08 -3.37
C GLU A 659 43.74 -32.96 -3.20
N CYS A 660 42.71 -32.44 -2.52
CA CYS A 660 41.44 -33.13 -2.32
C CYS A 660 40.33 -32.56 -3.24
N GLY A 661 40.69 -31.76 -4.27
CA GLY A 661 39.75 -31.10 -5.15
C GLY A 661 38.88 -30.04 -4.40
N ASN A 662 39.43 -29.40 -3.39
CA ASN A 662 38.75 -28.46 -2.50
C ASN A 662 37.45 -29.01 -1.88
N ASP A 663 37.33 -30.31 -1.69
CA ASP A 663 36.27 -30.96 -0.91
C ASP A 663 36.64 -30.98 0.57
N LEU A 664 35.95 -30.23 1.38
CA LEU A 664 36.30 -30.06 2.80
C LEU A 664 36.18 -31.33 3.62
N LEU A 665 35.25 -32.23 3.29
CA LEU A 665 35.08 -33.51 3.97
C LEU A 665 36.27 -34.46 3.68
N LYS A 666 36.64 -34.52 2.39
CA LYS A 666 37.84 -35.29 1.98
C LYS A 666 39.09 -34.71 2.61
N THR A 667 39.20 -33.36 2.64
CA THR A 667 40.32 -32.66 3.27
C THR A 667 40.44 -32.97 4.75
N VAL A 668 39.35 -32.89 5.52
CA VAL A 668 39.35 -33.22 6.96
C VAL A 668 39.70 -34.67 7.19
N LYS A 669 39.22 -35.60 6.34
CA LYS A 669 39.57 -37.01 6.41
C LYS A 669 41.10 -37.20 6.17
N LYS A 670 41.65 -36.61 5.12
CA LYS A 670 43.08 -36.65 4.81
C LYS A 670 43.91 -36.07 5.97
N LEU A 671 43.54 -34.94 6.54
CA LEU A 671 44.21 -34.36 7.71
C LEU A 671 44.19 -35.28 8.95
N SER A 672 43.16 -36.12 9.08
CA SER A 672 43.09 -37.11 10.18
C SER A 672 43.98 -38.37 9.95
N GLU A 673 44.42 -38.56 8.71
CA GLU A 673 45.30 -39.71 8.31
C GLU A 673 46.75 -39.26 8.12
N THR A 674 47.02 -37.97 7.97
CA THR A 674 48.35 -37.41 7.70
C THR A 674 49.07 -37.06 9.02
N LYS A 675 50.33 -37.42 9.09
CA LYS A 675 51.24 -37.13 10.22
C LYS A 675 52.17 -35.94 9.87
N ASN A 676 52.47 -35.12 10.85
CA ASN A 676 53.47 -34.04 10.75
C ASN A 676 54.89 -34.60 10.91
N GLU A 677 55.90 -33.76 10.78
CA GLU A 677 57.35 -34.10 10.96
C GLU A 677 57.65 -34.80 12.28
N ASN A 678 56.85 -34.52 13.31
CA ASN A 678 56.99 -35.14 14.63
C ASN A 678 56.13 -36.43 14.79
N SER A 679 55.73 -37.06 13.70
CA SER A 679 54.90 -38.28 13.66
C SER A 679 53.53 -38.18 14.35
N LYS A 680 53.01 -36.97 14.57
CA LYS A 680 51.69 -36.72 15.21
C LYS A 680 50.66 -36.45 14.12
N LEU A 681 49.44 -36.99 14.26
CA LEU A 681 48.35 -36.72 13.35
C LEU A 681 48.02 -35.21 13.33
N LEU A 682 47.79 -34.66 12.14
CA LEU A 682 47.41 -33.25 11.97
C LEU A 682 46.08 -32.93 12.65
N ILE A 683 45.10 -33.85 12.57
CA ILE A 683 43.88 -33.84 13.40
C ILE A 683 43.85 -35.08 14.27
N LYS A 684 43.86 -34.94 15.59
CA LYS A 684 43.80 -36.06 16.53
C LYS A 684 42.44 -36.77 16.46
N GLU A 685 42.39 -38.05 16.70
CA GLU A 685 41.15 -38.86 16.69
C GLU A 685 40.05 -38.30 17.62
N THR A 686 40.43 -37.88 18.83
CA THR A 686 39.48 -37.26 19.79
C THR A 686 38.87 -35.97 19.26
N ARG A 687 39.66 -35.22 18.53
CA ARG A 687 39.19 -33.97 17.86
C ARG A 687 38.28 -34.30 16.68
N LEU A 688 38.61 -35.31 15.90
CA LEU A 688 37.81 -35.79 14.79
C LEU A 688 36.39 -36.20 15.26
N VAL A 689 36.30 -36.92 16.39
CA VAL A 689 35.02 -37.29 17.02
C VAL A 689 34.21 -36.07 17.37
N THR A 690 34.86 -35.04 17.95
CA THR A 690 34.18 -33.76 18.29
C THR A 690 33.67 -33.03 17.05
N ILE A 691 34.48 -32.98 15.99
CA ILE A 691 34.10 -32.37 14.71
C ILE A 691 32.90 -33.12 14.12
N LYS A 692 32.98 -34.48 14.05
CA LYS A 692 31.91 -35.34 13.55
C LYS A 692 30.61 -35.13 14.33
N LYS A 693 30.63 -35.14 15.64
CA LYS A 693 29.44 -34.95 16.46
C LYS A 693 28.70 -33.65 16.17
N LYS A 694 29.42 -32.52 15.96
CA LYS A 694 28.81 -31.25 15.59
C LYS A 694 28.33 -31.22 14.14
N TYR A 695 29.02 -31.86 13.24
CA TYR A 695 28.77 -31.88 11.83
C TYR A 695 27.61 -32.84 11.45
N ASP A 696 27.45 -33.98 12.13
CA ASP A 696 26.43 -34.97 11.82
C ASP A 696 24.99 -34.41 11.84
N LEU A 697 24.78 -33.35 12.61
CA LEU A 697 23.50 -32.66 12.66
C LEU A 697 23.18 -32.00 11.31
N TYR A 698 24.15 -31.30 10.73
CA TYR A 698 24.00 -30.65 9.43
C TYR A 698 24.00 -31.65 8.28
N LEU A 699 24.77 -32.74 8.44
CA LEU A 699 24.83 -33.83 7.46
C LEU A 699 23.47 -34.50 7.27
N LYS A 700 22.71 -34.73 8.35
CA LYS A 700 21.36 -35.31 8.26
C LYS A 700 20.40 -34.41 7.49
N ILE A 701 20.42 -33.10 7.77
CA ILE A 701 19.60 -32.12 7.02
C ILE A 701 19.99 -32.16 5.54
N TYR A 702 21.31 -32.10 5.24
CA TYR A 702 21.80 -32.13 3.88
C TYR A 702 21.34 -33.38 3.14
N GLN A 703 21.50 -34.58 3.75
CA GLN A 703 21.11 -35.83 3.13
C GLN A 703 19.62 -35.92 2.77
N GLN A 704 18.76 -35.30 3.55
CA GLN A 704 17.33 -35.24 3.24
C GLN A 704 17.06 -34.24 2.11
N ASN A 705 17.62 -33.03 2.19
CA ASN A 705 17.39 -31.97 1.21
C ASN A 705 18.02 -32.31 -0.16
N ASN A 706 19.18 -33.01 -0.18
CA ASN A 706 19.86 -33.36 -1.40
C ASN A 706 19.16 -34.47 -2.21
N LYS A 707 18.11 -35.10 -1.69
CA LYS A 707 17.29 -36.08 -2.45
C LYS A 707 16.60 -35.44 -3.64
N SER A 708 16.33 -34.12 -3.58
CA SER A 708 15.83 -33.33 -4.68
C SER A 708 16.46 -31.94 -4.60
N GLU A 709 17.66 -31.79 -5.19
CA GLU A 709 18.43 -30.55 -5.14
C GLU A 709 17.72 -29.42 -5.89
N SER A 710 17.12 -29.71 -7.04
CA SER A 710 16.35 -28.74 -7.80
C SER A 710 15.21 -28.13 -6.96
N PHE A 711 14.51 -28.98 -6.18
CA PHE A 711 13.45 -28.52 -5.28
C PHE A 711 14.04 -27.74 -4.08
N ALA A 712 15.20 -28.15 -3.57
CA ALA A 712 15.86 -27.40 -2.49
C ALA A 712 16.27 -26.00 -2.94
N ASN A 713 16.85 -25.89 -4.15
CA ASN A 713 17.21 -24.59 -4.75
C ASN A 713 15.96 -23.73 -4.97
N TRP A 714 14.92 -24.28 -5.57
CA TRP A 714 13.63 -23.60 -5.75
C TRP A 714 13.05 -23.10 -4.42
N TYR A 715 13.04 -23.94 -3.39
CA TYR A 715 12.53 -23.60 -2.06
C TYR A 715 13.29 -22.42 -1.43
N TYR A 716 14.63 -22.49 -1.43
CA TYR A 716 15.45 -21.44 -0.83
C TYR A 716 15.41 -20.15 -1.62
N GLU A 717 15.39 -20.20 -2.94
CA GLU A 717 15.19 -18.99 -3.77
C GLU A 717 13.86 -18.32 -3.43
N ASN A 718 12.75 -19.05 -3.40
CA ASN A 718 11.46 -18.50 -3.00
C ASN A 718 11.48 -17.94 -1.57
N LYS A 719 12.09 -18.65 -0.64
CA LYS A 719 12.18 -18.23 0.77
C LYS A 719 13.04 -16.99 0.99
N LEU A 720 14.09 -16.80 0.21
CA LEU A 720 15.09 -15.75 0.38
C LEU A 720 14.89 -14.56 -0.57
N LEU A 721 14.36 -14.80 -1.77
CA LEU A 721 14.21 -13.82 -2.83
C LEU A 721 12.74 -13.50 -3.18
N GLY A 722 11.82 -14.38 -2.81
CA GLY A 722 10.39 -14.29 -3.17
C GLY A 722 10.05 -15.00 -4.49
N TYR A 723 11.02 -15.44 -5.27
CA TYR A 723 10.83 -16.14 -6.54
C TYR A 723 12.00 -17.07 -6.82
N SER A 724 11.80 -18.04 -7.73
CA SER A 724 12.88 -18.87 -8.25
C SER A 724 13.25 -18.44 -9.67
N TYR A 725 14.55 -18.38 -9.95
CA TYR A 725 15.10 -18.01 -11.26
C TYR A 725 15.82 -19.14 -11.97
N ASN A 726 16.16 -20.22 -11.27
CA ASN A 726 16.88 -21.37 -11.83
C ASN A 726 15.98 -22.53 -12.15
N ASN A 727 14.95 -22.81 -11.34
CA ASN A 727 14.10 -23.98 -11.48
C ASN A 727 12.63 -23.57 -11.39
N THR A 728 11.78 -24.15 -12.22
CA THR A 728 10.33 -24.02 -12.09
C THR A 728 9.75 -25.27 -11.41
N LEU A 729 8.57 -25.15 -10.79
CA LEU A 729 7.88 -26.31 -10.25
C LEU A 729 7.58 -27.35 -11.36
N ILE A 730 7.28 -26.89 -12.56
CA ILE A 730 7.06 -27.78 -13.70
C ILE A 730 8.32 -28.59 -13.99
N ASP A 731 9.49 -27.97 -14.12
CA ASP A 731 10.74 -28.68 -14.38
C ASP A 731 11.06 -29.73 -13.33
N ILE A 732 10.72 -29.47 -12.07
CA ILE A 732 10.93 -30.37 -10.94
C ILE A 732 10.01 -31.61 -10.99
N PHE A 733 8.74 -31.40 -11.36
CA PHE A 733 7.73 -32.45 -11.34
C PHE A 733 7.47 -33.11 -12.70
N HIS A 734 7.82 -32.46 -13.82
CA HIS A 734 7.62 -32.96 -15.17
C HIS A 734 8.20 -34.36 -15.44
N PRO A 735 9.38 -34.74 -14.89
CA PRO A 735 9.89 -36.09 -15.08
C PRO A 735 8.96 -37.18 -14.52
N LYS A 736 8.12 -36.85 -13.52
CA LYS A 736 7.14 -37.76 -12.94
C LYS A 736 5.76 -37.65 -13.58
N MET A 737 5.44 -36.50 -14.18
CA MET A 737 4.14 -36.19 -14.75
C MET A 737 4.28 -35.26 -15.98
N PRO A 738 4.53 -35.82 -17.15
CA PRO A 738 4.77 -35.06 -18.40
C PRO A 738 3.58 -34.23 -18.89
N SER A 739 2.38 -34.44 -18.34
CA SER A 739 1.14 -33.73 -18.72
C SER A 739 0.93 -32.39 -17.97
N LEU A 740 1.87 -31.97 -17.11
CA LEU A 740 1.80 -30.73 -16.40
C LEU A 740 1.92 -29.53 -17.35
N VAL A 741 1.08 -28.50 -17.11
CA VAL A 741 1.08 -27.24 -17.85
C VAL A 741 1.22 -26.07 -16.90
N SER A 742 1.82 -24.95 -17.36
CA SER A 742 1.96 -23.73 -16.59
C SER A 742 0.67 -22.91 -16.57
N THR A 743 0.55 -22.01 -15.61
CA THR A 743 -0.53 -21.04 -15.58
C THR A 743 -0.58 -20.17 -16.86
N ALA A 744 0.57 -19.85 -17.45
CA ALA A 744 0.64 -19.16 -18.73
C ALA A 744 0.02 -19.98 -19.86
N GLN A 745 0.39 -21.26 -20.00
CA GLN A 745 -0.19 -22.16 -20.99
C GLN A 745 -1.70 -22.38 -20.79
N ILE A 746 -2.14 -22.47 -19.50
CA ILE A 746 -3.59 -22.59 -19.19
C ILE A 746 -4.37 -21.38 -19.71
N SER A 747 -3.80 -20.17 -19.68
CA SER A 747 -4.48 -18.97 -20.18
C SER A 747 -4.84 -19.07 -21.68
N GLU A 748 -4.05 -19.79 -22.46
CA GLU A 748 -4.22 -19.98 -23.90
C GLU A 748 -5.21 -21.10 -24.26
N LEU A 749 -5.50 -22.01 -23.32
CA LEU A 749 -6.42 -23.11 -23.55
C LEU A 749 -7.89 -22.65 -23.61
N GLY A 750 -8.68 -23.36 -24.36
CA GLY A 750 -10.15 -23.15 -24.45
C GLY A 750 -10.89 -23.58 -23.16
N ASN A 751 -12.11 -23.09 -23.01
CA ASN A 751 -13.01 -23.56 -21.95
C ASN A 751 -13.29 -25.06 -22.07
N ASN A 752 -13.48 -25.73 -20.93
CA ASN A 752 -13.68 -27.17 -20.76
C ASN A 752 -12.43 -28.04 -21.03
N SER A 753 -11.24 -27.45 -21.25
CA SER A 753 -10.00 -28.20 -21.32
C SER A 753 -9.66 -28.83 -19.96
N ILE A 754 -9.23 -30.09 -19.95
CA ILE A 754 -8.70 -30.76 -18.77
C ILE A 754 -7.22 -30.39 -18.65
N VAL A 755 -6.82 -29.91 -17.47
CA VAL A 755 -5.47 -29.45 -17.20
C VAL A 755 -4.90 -30.15 -15.97
N TYR A 756 -3.57 -30.30 -15.94
CA TYR A 756 -2.80 -30.72 -14.79
C TYR A 756 -1.82 -29.60 -14.43
N LEU A 757 -2.00 -28.99 -13.28
CA LEU A 757 -1.19 -27.86 -12.78
C LEU A 757 -0.43 -28.28 -11.54
N VAL A 758 0.87 -27.96 -11.47
CA VAL A 758 1.62 -27.96 -10.21
C VAL A 758 1.85 -26.53 -9.76
N GLY A 759 1.63 -26.24 -8.49
CA GLY A 759 1.85 -24.90 -7.97
C GLY A 759 1.84 -24.83 -6.44
N LYS A 760 2.17 -23.65 -5.94
CA LYS A 760 2.11 -23.32 -4.52
C LYS A 760 0.76 -22.67 -4.21
N VAL A 761 0.16 -23.04 -3.09
CA VAL A 761 -1.07 -22.42 -2.59
C VAL A 761 -0.75 -21.08 -1.95
N GLU A 762 -1.27 -20.00 -2.51
CA GLU A 762 -1.14 -18.64 -1.95
C GLU A 762 -2.21 -18.35 -0.91
N GLU A 763 -3.44 -18.79 -1.17
CA GLU A 763 -4.60 -18.63 -0.31
C GLU A 763 -5.51 -19.85 -0.41
N ALA A 764 -6.15 -20.21 0.69
CA ALA A 764 -7.17 -21.25 0.72
C ALA A 764 -8.30 -20.83 1.65
N SER A 765 -9.54 -21.12 1.26
CA SER A 765 -10.74 -20.82 2.05
C SER A 765 -11.88 -21.76 1.69
N GLU A 766 -12.68 -22.13 2.70
CA GLU A 766 -13.87 -22.94 2.58
C GLU A 766 -15.10 -22.14 3.06
N TRP A 767 -16.22 -22.22 2.34
CA TRP A 767 -17.50 -21.62 2.75
C TRP A 767 -18.68 -22.35 2.12
N THR A 768 -19.85 -22.11 2.67
CA THR A 768 -21.12 -22.57 2.10
C THR A 768 -21.85 -21.41 1.44
N SER A 769 -22.32 -21.60 0.22
CA SER A 769 -23.06 -20.57 -0.52
C SER A 769 -24.41 -20.26 0.16
N LYS A 770 -24.86 -19.00 0.05
CA LYS A 770 -26.15 -18.53 0.61
C LYS A 770 -27.37 -18.87 -0.28
N ASN A 771 -27.16 -19.54 -1.41
CA ASN A 771 -28.24 -19.94 -2.30
C ASN A 771 -29.04 -21.11 -1.69
N GLU A 772 -30.24 -21.37 -2.23
CA GLU A 772 -31.14 -22.43 -1.76
C GLU A 772 -30.48 -23.82 -1.70
N LYS A 773 -29.49 -24.08 -2.54
CA LYS A 773 -28.78 -25.36 -2.64
C LYS A 773 -27.66 -25.52 -1.61
N LYS A 774 -27.33 -24.48 -0.79
CA LYS A 774 -26.27 -24.51 0.24
C LYS A 774 -24.99 -25.23 -0.23
N THR A 775 -24.49 -24.90 -1.41
CA THR A 775 -23.32 -25.51 -2.03
C THR A 775 -22.05 -25.22 -1.21
N LYS A 776 -21.37 -26.24 -0.76
CA LYS A 776 -20.03 -26.12 -0.15
C LYS A 776 -19.02 -25.78 -1.24
N VAL A 777 -18.16 -24.80 -1.00
CA VAL A 777 -17.13 -24.34 -1.93
C VAL A 777 -15.79 -24.29 -1.22
N PHE A 778 -14.81 -24.94 -1.77
CA PHE A 778 -13.41 -24.76 -1.39
C PHE A 778 -12.70 -24.03 -2.53
N LYS A 779 -12.12 -22.87 -2.21
CA LYS A 779 -11.34 -22.05 -3.15
C LYS A 779 -9.90 -22.00 -2.69
N MET A 780 -8.99 -22.21 -3.59
CA MET A 780 -7.58 -21.90 -3.41
C MET A 780 -7.05 -21.09 -4.59
N ILE A 781 -6.04 -20.28 -4.35
CA ILE A 781 -5.26 -19.61 -5.40
C ILE A 781 -3.96 -20.38 -5.52
N VAL A 782 -3.75 -20.99 -6.68
CA VAL A 782 -2.53 -21.76 -6.98
C VAL A 782 -1.65 -20.94 -7.91
N SER A 783 -0.40 -20.79 -7.53
CA SER A 783 0.60 -20.05 -8.30
C SER A 783 1.78 -20.91 -8.71
N ASP A 784 2.30 -20.64 -9.90
CA ASP A 784 3.61 -21.08 -10.36
C ASP A 784 4.49 -19.84 -10.66
N GLU A 785 5.62 -20.04 -11.32
CA GLU A 785 6.54 -18.96 -11.68
C GLU A 785 6.00 -18.04 -12.77
N PHE A 786 4.89 -18.41 -13.42
CA PHE A 786 4.32 -17.69 -14.57
C PHE A 786 3.07 -16.90 -14.22
N GLY A 787 2.35 -17.31 -13.18
CA GLY A 787 1.12 -16.63 -12.79
C GLY A 787 0.43 -17.27 -11.59
N SER A 788 -0.83 -16.89 -11.38
CA SER A 788 -1.72 -17.46 -10.36
C SER A 788 -3.10 -17.69 -10.97
N ILE A 789 -3.77 -18.75 -10.56
CA ILE A 789 -5.11 -19.09 -11.03
C ILE A 789 -5.98 -19.57 -9.87
N PRO A 790 -7.26 -19.10 -9.78
CA PRO A 790 -8.20 -19.62 -8.81
C PRO A 790 -8.62 -21.05 -9.15
N VAL A 791 -8.63 -21.93 -8.16
CA VAL A 791 -9.15 -23.31 -8.25
C VAL A 791 -10.35 -23.41 -7.31
N LEU A 792 -11.48 -23.83 -7.84
CA LEU A 792 -12.75 -23.99 -7.11
C LEU A 792 -13.11 -25.49 -7.08
N THR A 793 -13.46 -26.00 -5.92
CA THR A 793 -13.93 -27.36 -5.71
C THR A 793 -15.24 -27.34 -4.96
N PHE A 794 -16.16 -28.21 -5.28
CA PHE A 794 -17.55 -28.17 -4.82
C PHE A 794 -17.99 -29.48 -4.18
N ASN A 795 -18.80 -29.40 -3.10
CA ASN A 795 -19.54 -30.49 -2.47
C ASN A 795 -18.72 -31.79 -2.28
N ASP A 796 -19.15 -32.90 -2.88
CA ASP A 796 -18.56 -34.23 -2.70
C ASP A 796 -17.08 -34.31 -3.11
N LYS A 797 -16.66 -33.47 -4.07
CA LYS A 797 -15.23 -33.38 -4.45
C LYS A 797 -14.35 -32.79 -3.35
N ILE A 798 -14.92 -31.96 -2.45
CA ILE A 798 -14.18 -31.46 -1.29
C ILE A 798 -13.86 -32.61 -0.34
N GLU A 799 -14.87 -33.42 0.00
CA GLU A 799 -14.68 -34.58 0.89
C GLU A 799 -13.76 -35.66 0.26
N PHE A 800 -13.89 -35.87 -1.06
CA PHE A 800 -12.96 -36.74 -1.79
C PHE A 800 -11.51 -36.27 -1.70
N ASN A 801 -11.25 -34.99 -1.93
CA ASN A 801 -9.92 -34.43 -1.86
C ASN A 801 -9.36 -34.44 -0.42
N LYS A 802 -10.23 -34.21 0.58
CA LYS A 802 -9.87 -34.29 1.99
C LYS A 802 -9.40 -35.71 2.36
N SER A 803 -10.22 -36.72 2.04
CA SER A 803 -9.86 -38.16 2.32
C SER A 803 -8.58 -38.57 1.59
N SER A 804 -8.39 -38.12 0.34
CA SER A 804 -7.21 -38.47 -0.47
C SER A 804 -5.90 -37.85 0.07
N ASN A 805 -6.00 -36.81 0.91
CA ASN A 805 -4.86 -36.11 1.50
C ASN A 805 -4.74 -36.32 3.02
N GLY A 806 -5.24 -37.46 3.55
CA GLY A 806 -5.16 -37.79 4.97
C GLY A 806 -6.01 -36.85 5.84
N ASP A 807 -7.24 -36.66 5.45
CA ASP A 807 -8.25 -35.80 6.08
C ASP A 807 -7.88 -34.30 6.16
N LYS A 808 -7.05 -33.81 5.22
CA LYS A 808 -6.61 -32.42 5.14
C LYS A 808 -6.94 -31.81 3.78
N LEU A 809 -7.38 -30.56 3.79
CA LEU A 809 -7.40 -29.72 2.59
C LEU A 809 -6.06 -28.96 2.48
N PRO A 810 -5.68 -28.54 1.25
CA PRO A 810 -4.51 -27.73 1.07
C PRO A 810 -4.57 -26.42 1.87
N GLU A 811 -3.46 -26.04 2.46
CA GLU A 811 -3.28 -24.79 3.19
C GLU A 811 -2.28 -23.88 2.47
N LYS A 812 -2.20 -22.61 2.89
CA LYS A 812 -1.22 -21.65 2.37
C LYS A 812 0.20 -22.22 2.49
N GLU A 813 1.02 -22.08 1.45
CA GLU A 813 2.38 -22.58 1.27
C GLU A 813 2.49 -24.07 0.87
N ASP A 814 1.42 -24.83 0.83
CA ASP A 814 1.46 -26.19 0.32
C ASP A 814 1.78 -26.23 -1.18
N ILE A 815 2.53 -27.23 -1.61
CA ILE A 815 2.71 -27.53 -3.03
C ILE A 815 1.67 -28.56 -3.42
N VAL A 816 0.90 -28.27 -4.44
CA VAL A 816 -0.20 -29.12 -4.90
C VAL A 816 -0.06 -29.47 -6.37
N ILE A 817 -0.49 -30.67 -6.73
CA ILE A 817 -0.78 -31.03 -8.12
C ILE A 817 -2.29 -31.10 -8.25
N VAL A 818 -2.83 -30.37 -9.21
CA VAL A 818 -4.27 -30.21 -9.42
C VAL A 818 -4.65 -30.76 -10.78
N LYS A 819 -5.57 -31.70 -10.83
CA LYS A 819 -6.32 -32.05 -12.04
C LYS A 819 -7.63 -31.24 -12.03
N ALA A 820 -7.88 -30.47 -13.08
CA ALA A 820 -9.02 -29.58 -13.13
C ALA A 820 -9.54 -29.37 -14.55
N THR A 821 -10.74 -28.82 -14.65
CA THR A 821 -11.36 -28.37 -15.90
C THR A 821 -11.33 -26.83 -15.95
N LYS A 822 -10.81 -26.24 -17.03
CA LYS A 822 -10.79 -24.78 -17.24
C LYS A 822 -12.20 -24.23 -17.44
N LYS A 823 -12.54 -23.17 -16.73
CA LYS A 823 -13.80 -22.43 -16.83
C LYS A 823 -13.52 -20.92 -16.78
N GLN A 824 -13.52 -20.27 -17.94
CA GLN A 824 -13.16 -18.85 -18.06
C GLN A 824 -11.81 -18.54 -17.37
N ASP A 825 -11.83 -17.72 -16.33
CA ASP A 825 -10.62 -17.28 -15.59
C ASP A 825 -10.32 -18.14 -14.35
N CYS A 826 -10.91 -19.33 -14.20
CA CYS A 826 -10.67 -20.23 -13.08
C CYS A 826 -10.61 -21.70 -13.48
N LEU A 827 -10.20 -22.54 -12.55
CA LEU A 827 -10.19 -24.00 -12.69
C LEU A 827 -11.23 -24.61 -11.75
N PHE A 828 -11.99 -25.59 -12.25
CA PHE A 828 -12.84 -26.44 -11.41
C PHE A 828 -12.05 -27.71 -11.07
N GLY A 829 -11.57 -27.76 -9.81
CA GLY A 829 -10.72 -28.84 -9.30
C GLY A 829 -11.47 -30.16 -9.19
N ASP A 830 -10.97 -31.17 -9.87
CA ASP A 830 -11.47 -32.54 -9.78
C ASP A 830 -10.71 -33.35 -8.74
N SER A 831 -9.37 -33.28 -8.78
CA SER A 831 -8.48 -33.95 -7.85
C SER A 831 -7.31 -33.03 -7.48
N ILE A 832 -7.03 -32.96 -6.18
CA ILE A 832 -5.97 -32.12 -5.62
C ILE A 832 -5.09 -33.03 -4.73
N GLY A 833 -3.83 -33.16 -5.09
CA GLY A 833 -2.84 -33.92 -4.32
C GLY A 833 -1.81 -33.01 -3.67
N ILE A 834 -1.74 -32.97 -2.35
CA ILE A 834 -0.70 -32.27 -1.60
C ILE A 834 0.61 -33.03 -1.75
N GLN A 835 1.69 -32.35 -2.12
CA GLN A 835 2.99 -32.98 -2.37
C GLN A 835 3.81 -33.03 -1.09
N THR A 836 4.43 -34.18 -0.86
CA THR A 836 5.19 -34.47 0.39
C THR A 836 6.65 -34.03 0.33
N LEU A 837 7.10 -33.38 -0.75
CA LEU A 837 8.46 -32.83 -0.83
C LEU A 837 8.61 -31.73 0.20
N LYS A 838 9.44 -31.95 1.21
CA LYS A 838 9.73 -30.98 2.28
C LYS A 838 11.23 -30.75 2.38
N ILE A 839 11.57 -29.50 2.62
CA ILE A 839 12.93 -29.05 2.92
C ILE A 839 13.06 -28.89 4.44
N TYR A 840 14.03 -29.54 5.03
CA TYR A 840 14.29 -29.48 6.44
C TYR A 840 15.31 -28.38 6.75
N THR A 841 14.96 -27.50 7.65
CA THR A 841 15.81 -26.35 8.06
C THR A 841 16.32 -26.50 9.49
N LYS A 842 15.65 -27.36 10.30
CA LYS A 842 15.97 -27.64 11.70
C LYS A 842 15.89 -29.13 12.00
N LEU A 843 16.66 -29.57 13.00
CA LEU A 843 16.67 -30.95 13.45
C LEU A 843 15.36 -31.43 14.09
N SER A 844 14.62 -30.52 14.70
CA SER A 844 13.30 -30.80 15.26
C SER A 844 12.34 -31.34 14.20
N GLU A 845 12.39 -30.80 12.99
CA GLU A 845 11.59 -31.22 11.84
C GLU A 845 11.90 -32.67 11.40
N LEU A 846 13.14 -33.14 11.62
CA LEU A 846 13.54 -34.53 11.36
C LEU A 846 13.07 -35.53 12.44
N LYS A 847 12.85 -35.05 13.68
CA LYS A 847 12.40 -35.88 14.78
C LYS A 847 10.90 -36.17 14.74
N GLU A 848 10.10 -35.21 14.28
CA GLU A 848 8.66 -35.40 14.12
C GLU A 848 8.32 -36.53 13.15
N LYS A 849 9.10 -36.70 12.08
CA LYS A 849 8.89 -37.76 11.09
C LYS A 849 9.19 -39.16 11.59
N ASN A 850 10.01 -39.31 12.64
CA ASN A 850 10.28 -40.60 13.25
C ASN A 850 9.21 -41.06 14.24
N LEU A 851 8.34 -40.14 14.68
CA LEU A 851 7.17 -40.45 15.49
C LEU A 851 5.98 -40.87 14.62
N ASP A 852 5.80 -40.21 13.46
CA ASP A 852 4.73 -40.53 12.50
C ASP A 852 4.95 -41.89 11.75
N ASN A 853 6.16 -42.43 11.77
CA ASN A 853 6.48 -43.75 11.18
C ASN A 853 6.48 -44.89 12.20
N GLN A 854 6.11 -44.63 13.48
CA GLN A 854 6.00 -45.64 14.55
C GLN A 854 4.56 -45.81 15.07
N GLU A 855 3.59 -45.03 14.52
CA GLU A 855 2.16 -45.28 14.58
C GLU A 855 1.67 -45.78 13.20
#